data_d590251a2133be7ff64ba4ab4a0c99d4
#
_entry.id   d590251a2133be7ff64ba4ab4a0c99d4
#
_cell.length_a   1.000
_cell.length_b   1.000
_cell.length_c   1.000
_cell.angle_alpha   90.00
_cell.angle_beta   90.00
_cell.angle_gamma   90.00
#
_symmetry.space_group_name_H-M   'P 1'
#
loop_
_entity.id
_entity.type
_entity.pdbx_description
1 polymer ?
#
loop_
_entity_poly.entity_id
_entity_poly.type
_entity_poly.pdbx_seq_one_letter_code
_entity_poly.pdbx_strand_id
1 'polypeptide(L)'
;MFRLRTILSPIFLLLMLSSTMVEAKDKADSLVMRRVFSYQRNYTSDVNGFASNVYMKHHYATKRRNFTLWLVPTMYTMAEGGREHLSEAYSRLYFYGINDYDSKNNAFYTTIRHNRKALPTVVEFLTPNVYGVTLYGDHILSPFCEENRSYYRYTTKYVGGVKTLLSFRPRFVSNTQLVKGAAIVDTSTGRIEDVTFVGEFDMIGFRAQATMGSEGARSLIPKQCNTDIEFKFMGNYITSHVEAAYDCPITLPDTLSVRGDRHLIDSVRPYALSDEEQQVYDRYDEAHAPKPDTTIVDSVPEKKRRPLYKSLMLDQLGENLISSLRADWSNAYVKLSPIINPEYISYSKRKGVAYRMRLRARWDLDKQRSLSTNTSFGYNFKLHKFYFTIPIRFNYAPNNDGYLELIYANGNRIANSTILDEIIQEHGELPELANTDLEAFDDNRLQLTNNMRLNNWVWLETGFVIHHRKAVNAEMMRQFGKPTRLRSLAPMLGVKLRPWPKAPLFSIDYERGVKSKKTDLDYERWEADASISHKLPRLQSLNIRLGGGIYTRRHNNYFMDFSNFRDNNLPGGWDDDWTGNFQLLSSKLYNESMYYLRGNVSYESPLLAASMVPVVGRFVERERVYLSSLLIDKHRPYTEIGYGFTTRLVSLAFFSSFSGFEYQESGIKFAFELFRRW
;
A
#
# COMPACT_ATOMS: atom_id res chain seq x y z
N MET A 1 -5.40 -12.01 42.16
CA MET A 1 -4.82 -13.16 41.43
C MET A 1 -5.82 -13.95 40.56
N PHE A 2 -7.11 -13.79 40.72
CA PHE A 2 -8.15 -14.59 40.03
C PHE A 2 -8.73 -13.98 38.74
N ARG A 3 -8.51 -12.69 38.45
CA ARG A 3 -9.10 -12.03 37.26
C ARG A 3 -8.24 -12.09 35.99
N LEU A 4 -6.96 -12.44 36.08
CA LEU A 4 -6.06 -12.48 34.89
C LEU A 4 -6.18 -13.82 34.13
N ARG A 5 -6.52 -14.91 34.79
CA ARG A 5 -6.75 -16.21 34.14
C ARG A 5 -7.95 -16.23 33.19
N THR A 6 -8.93 -15.33 33.40
CA THR A 6 -10.18 -15.30 32.64
C THR A 6 -10.05 -14.56 31.31
N ILE A 7 -9.06 -13.68 31.14
CA ILE A 7 -8.89 -12.86 29.91
C ILE A 7 -7.85 -13.49 28.96
N LEU A 8 -6.80 -14.11 29.49
CA LEU A 8 -5.79 -14.80 28.67
C LEU A 8 -6.26 -16.14 28.11
N SER A 9 -7.21 -16.80 28.77
CA SER A 9 -7.76 -18.08 28.34
C SER A 9 -8.45 -18.03 26.98
N PRO A 10 -9.32 -17.06 26.64
CA PRO A 10 -9.99 -17.01 25.35
C PRO A 10 -9.05 -16.61 24.20
N ILE A 11 -8.05 -15.75 24.46
CA ILE A 11 -7.10 -15.34 23.41
C ILE A 11 -6.13 -16.49 23.08
N PHE A 12 -5.66 -17.22 24.08
CA PHE A 12 -4.82 -18.38 23.88
C PHE A 12 -5.61 -19.56 23.29
N LEU A 13 -6.89 -19.69 23.66
CA LEU A 13 -7.82 -20.66 23.07
C LEU A 13 -8.13 -20.31 21.60
N LEU A 14 -8.28 -19.01 21.26
CA LEU A 14 -8.46 -18.58 19.88
C LEU A 14 -7.21 -18.82 19.00
N LEU A 15 -6.02 -18.61 19.55
CA LEU A 15 -4.76 -18.94 18.88
C LEU A 15 -4.55 -20.45 18.71
N MET A 16 -5.00 -21.26 19.68
CA MET A 16 -4.94 -22.72 19.59
C MET A 16 -6.05 -23.31 18.69
N LEU A 17 -7.23 -22.66 18.62
CA LEU A 17 -8.31 -23.06 17.72
C LEU A 17 -8.01 -22.80 16.24
N SER A 18 -7.12 -21.84 15.92
CA SER A 18 -6.65 -21.64 14.55
C SER A 18 -5.68 -22.72 14.05
N SER A 19 -5.06 -23.47 14.97
CA SER A 19 -4.13 -24.55 14.63
C SER A 19 -4.76 -25.94 14.52
N THR A 20 -5.98 -26.11 15.03
CA THR A 20 -6.74 -27.39 14.90
C THR A 20 -7.88 -27.26 13.91
N MET A 21 -7.57 -26.96 12.63
CA MET A 21 -8.51 -27.26 11.56
C MET A 21 -8.64 -28.78 11.42
N VAL A 22 -9.75 -29.31 11.90
CA VAL A 22 -10.15 -30.69 11.68
C VAL A 22 -10.20 -30.92 10.16
N GLU A 23 -9.28 -31.73 9.64
CA GLU A 23 -9.35 -32.26 8.28
C GLU A 23 -10.63 -33.10 8.15
N ALA A 24 -11.71 -32.49 7.68
CA ALA A 24 -12.87 -33.27 7.25
C ALA A 24 -12.49 -34.06 6.00
N LYS A 25 -12.26 -35.33 6.15
CA LYS A 25 -12.08 -36.32 5.08
C LYS A 25 -13.36 -36.44 4.26
N ASP A 26 -13.50 -35.66 3.20
CA ASP A 26 -14.40 -35.99 2.12
C ASP A 26 -13.73 -37.08 1.25
N LYS A 27 -14.17 -38.32 1.47
CA LYS A 27 -13.56 -39.54 0.89
C LYS A 27 -13.76 -39.68 -0.62
N ALA A 28 -14.74 -39.03 -1.21
CA ALA A 28 -15.17 -39.32 -2.58
C ALA A 28 -14.25 -38.79 -3.69
N ASP A 29 -13.49 -37.73 -3.43
CA ASP A 29 -12.83 -36.96 -4.49
C ASP A 29 -11.33 -36.86 -4.36
N SER A 30 -10.74 -37.61 -3.44
CA SER A 30 -9.33 -37.51 -3.06
C SER A 30 -8.35 -37.78 -4.22
N LEU A 31 -8.73 -38.62 -5.17
CA LEU A 31 -7.84 -38.99 -6.30
C LEU A 31 -7.81 -37.92 -7.37
N VAL A 32 -8.96 -37.39 -7.80
CA VAL A 32 -9.06 -36.31 -8.78
C VAL A 32 -8.38 -35.08 -8.25
N MET A 33 -8.67 -34.71 -6.99
CA MET A 33 -8.04 -33.55 -6.34
C MET A 33 -6.52 -33.69 -6.22
N ARG A 34 -6.03 -34.90 -5.90
CA ARG A 34 -4.59 -35.16 -5.84
C ARG A 34 -3.92 -34.96 -7.21
N ARG A 35 -4.56 -35.41 -8.28
CA ARG A 35 -4.09 -35.20 -9.65
C ARG A 35 -4.10 -33.74 -10.04
N VAL A 36 -5.16 -32.99 -9.72
CA VAL A 36 -5.25 -31.55 -9.97
C VAL A 36 -4.13 -30.79 -9.26
N PHE A 37 -3.92 -31.06 -7.96
CA PHE A 37 -2.87 -30.39 -7.19
C PHE A 37 -1.45 -30.77 -7.63
N SER A 38 -1.25 -31.95 -8.18
CA SER A 38 0.06 -32.38 -8.69
C SER A 38 0.34 -31.93 -10.13
N TYR A 39 -0.70 -31.60 -10.91
CA TYR A 39 -0.58 -31.35 -12.33
C TYR A 39 0.42 -30.25 -12.67
N GLN A 40 0.34 -29.10 -11.97
CA GLN A 40 1.23 -27.98 -12.22
C GLN A 40 2.71 -28.34 -12.04
N ARG A 41 3.04 -29.25 -11.11
CA ARG A 41 4.44 -29.59 -10.79
C ARG A 41 5.18 -30.17 -11.99
N ASN A 42 4.46 -30.78 -12.93
CA ASN A 42 5.04 -31.42 -14.10
C ASN A 42 5.54 -30.41 -15.15
N TYR A 43 5.00 -29.19 -15.17
CA TYR A 43 5.24 -28.22 -16.24
C TYR A 43 5.66 -26.83 -15.74
N THR A 44 5.86 -26.64 -14.45
CA THR A 44 6.20 -25.32 -13.87
C THR A 44 7.53 -24.77 -14.41
N SER A 45 8.52 -25.64 -14.65
CA SER A 45 9.82 -25.27 -15.21
C SER A 45 9.72 -24.80 -16.67
N ASP A 46 8.76 -25.34 -17.43
CA ASP A 46 8.64 -25.13 -18.87
C ASP A 46 7.93 -23.80 -19.21
N VAL A 47 7.35 -23.13 -18.21
CA VAL A 47 6.73 -21.81 -18.36
C VAL A 47 7.77 -20.71 -18.55
N ASN A 48 8.96 -20.89 -18.00
CA ASN A 48 10.03 -19.90 -18.12
C ASN A 48 10.51 -19.75 -19.57
N GLY A 49 10.48 -18.52 -20.08
CA GLY A 49 10.84 -18.19 -21.46
C GLY A 49 9.69 -18.35 -22.47
N PHE A 50 8.50 -18.73 -22.00
CA PHE A 50 7.33 -18.75 -22.87
C PHE A 50 6.83 -17.32 -23.16
N ALA A 51 6.44 -17.06 -24.41
CA ALA A 51 5.87 -15.78 -24.81
C ALA A 51 4.56 -15.99 -25.59
N SER A 52 3.57 -15.13 -25.36
CA SER A 52 2.29 -15.18 -26.04
C SER A 52 1.89 -13.78 -26.53
N ASN A 53 1.37 -13.69 -27.75
CA ASN A 53 0.69 -12.48 -28.21
C ASN A 53 -0.75 -12.53 -27.71
N VAL A 54 -1.18 -11.49 -27.02
CA VAL A 54 -2.48 -11.42 -26.37
C VAL A 54 -3.24 -10.20 -26.87
N TYR A 55 -4.43 -10.43 -27.40
CA TYR A 55 -5.40 -9.40 -27.66
C TYR A 55 -6.31 -9.25 -26.44
N MET A 56 -6.57 -8.02 -26.03
CA MET A 56 -7.40 -7.69 -24.87
C MET A 56 -8.42 -6.63 -25.26
N LYS A 57 -9.67 -6.85 -24.87
CA LYS A 57 -10.77 -5.91 -25.06
C LYS A 57 -11.46 -5.63 -23.73
N HIS A 58 -11.73 -4.38 -23.47
CA HIS A 58 -12.40 -3.92 -22.26
C HIS A 58 -13.54 -2.95 -22.62
N HIS A 59 -14.76 -3.41 -22.47
CA HIS A 59 -15.96 -2.62 -22.63
C HIS A 59 -16.58 -2.35 -21.28
N TYR A 60 -16.86 -1.08 -20.94
CA TYR A 60 -17.56 -0.77 -19.72
C TYR A 60 -18.65 0.29 -19.91
N ALA A 61 -19.69 0.16 -19.07
CA ALA A 61 -20.88 0.98 -19.12
C ALA A 61 -21.23 1.47 -17.71
N THR A 62 -21.43 2.78 -17.60
CA THR A 62 -21.89 3.43 -16.37
C THR A 62 -23.41 3.46 -16.36
N LYS A 63 -24.04 2.50 -15.66
CA LYS A 63 -25.50 2.39 -15.59
C LYS A 63 -26.11 3.46 -14.69
N ARG A 64 -25.48 3.73 -13.52
CA ARG A 64 -25.87 4.79 -12.58
C ARG A 64 -24.61 5.49 -12.07
N ARG A 65 -24.65 6.81 -11.99
CA ARG A 65 -23.58 7.62 -11.40
C ARG A 65 -24.12 8.79 -10.61
N ASN A 66 -23.42 9.13 -9.53
CA ASN A 66 -23.67 10.33 -8.74
C ASN A 66 -22.33 10.97 -8.35
N PHE A 67 -22.38 12.08 -7.59
CA PHE A 67 -21.18 12.86 -7.22
C PHE A 67 -20.15 12.09 -6.38
N THR A 68 -20.55 11.01 -5.71
CA THR A 68 -19.62 10.23 -4.88
C THR A 68 -18.56 9.49 -5.72
N LEU A 69 -18.83 9.27 -7.01
CA LEU A 69 -17.88 8.70 -7.94
C LEU A 69 -16.67 9.63 -8.17
N TRP A 70 -16.86 10.94 -8.03
CA TRP A 70 -15.78 11.93 -8.12
C TRP A 70 -14.80 11.85 -6.96
N LEU A 71 -15.23 11.31 -5.83
CA LEU A 71 -14.37 11.11 -4.65
C LEU A 71 -13.43 9.91 -4.81
N VAL A 72 -13.64 9.08 -5.83
CA VAL A 72 -12.79 7.92 -6.13
C VAL A 72 -11.85 8.31 -7.28
N PRO A 73 -10.55 8.58 -7.04
CA PRO A 73 -9.64 9.19 -8.02
C PRO A 73 -9.53 8.44 -9.35
N THR A 74 -9.65 7.11 -9.33
CA THR A 74 -9.60 6.27 -10.55
C THR A 74 -10.92 6.24 -11.31
N MET A 75 -12.03 6.61 -10.67
CA MET A 75 -13.36 6.59 -11.25
C MET A 75 -13.77 7.97 -11.78
N TYR A 76 -12.89 8.98 -11.69
CA TYR A 76 -13.19 10.33 -12.16
C TYR A 76 -13.60 10.37 -13.64
N THR A 77 -12.89 9.64 -14.49
CA THR A 77 -13.22 9.51 -15.92
C THR A 77 -14.62 8.91 -16.16
N MET A 78 -15.06 8.04 -15.24
CA MET A 78 -16.41 7.45 -15.26
C MET A 78 -17.47 8.40 -14.71
N ALA A 79 -17.07 9.32 -13.84
CA ALA A 79 -17.96 10.32 -13.27
C ALA A 79 -18.34 11.35 -14.31
N GLU A 80 -17.45 11.66 -15.24
CA GLU A 80 -17.63 12.63 -16.34
C GLU A 80 -17.56 11.95 -17.71
N GLY A 81 -17.97 12.67 -18.75
CA GLY A 81 -17.91 12.18 -20.12
C GLY A 81 -19.00 11.19 -20.51
N GLY A 82 -18.70 10.34 -21.46
CA GLY A 82 -19.57 9.29 -21.96
C GLY A 82 -19.92 8.25 -20.90
N ARG A 83 -21.03 7.55 -21.09
CA ARG A 83 -21.42 6.46 -20.19
C ARG A 83 -20.87 5.10 -20.62
N GLU A 84 -20.42 5.01 -21.84
CA GLU A 84 -19.87 3.79 -22.41
C GLU A 84 -18.50 4.06 -22.98
N HIS A 85 -17.60 3.15 -22.75
CA HIS A 85 -16.22 3.25 -23.20
C HIS A 85 -15.70 1.89 -23.63
N LEU A 86 -14.87 1.90 -24.67
CA LEU A 86 -14.21 0.72 -25.20
C LEU A 86 -12.71 0.97 -25.26
N SER A 87 -11.97 -0.05 -24.88
CA SER A 87 -10.51 -0.05 -24.96
C SER A 87 -10.03 -1.40 -25.48
N GLU A 88 -9.13 -1.36 -26.43
CA GLU A 88 -8.48 -2.54 -26.97
C GLU A 88 -6.96 -2.41 -26.85
N ALA A 89 -6.30 -3.52 -26.61
CA ALA A 89 -4.84 -3.59 -26.57
C ALA A 89 -4.35 -4.90 -27.19
N TYR A 90 -3.22 -4.81 -27.86
CA TYR A 90 -2.48 -5.94 -28.35
C TYR A 90 -1.11 -5.93 -27.71
N SER A 91 -0.81 -6.97 -26.93
CA SER A 91 0.39 -7.02 -26.08
C SER A 91 1.10 -8.33 -26.26
N ARG A 92 2.41 -8.30 -26.04
CA ARG A 92 3.21 -9.51 -25.91
C ARG A 92 3.52 -9.76 -24.44
N LEU A 93 3.10 -10.91 -23.93
CA LEU A 93 3.39 -11.35 -22.56
C LEU A 93 4.62 -12.26 -22.59
N TYR A 94 5.56 -12.02 -21.68
CA TYR A 94 6.76 -12.83 -21.47
C TYR A 94 6.68 -13.45 -20.09
N PHE A 95 6.60 -14.77 -20.02
CA PHE A 95 6.47 -15.52 -18.78
C PHE A 95 7.84 -15.96 -18.26
N TYR A 96 8.16 -15.60 -17.03
CA TYR A 96 9.34 -16.06 -16.28
C TYR A 96 8.97 -17.15 -15.28
N GLY A 97 7.69 -17.30 -14.98
CA GLY A 97 7.08 -18.29 -14.12
C GLY A 97 5.57 -18.19 -14.17
N ILE A 98 4.87 -19.07 -13.46
CA ILE A 98 3.39 -19.08 -13.43
C ILE A 98 2.83 -17.78 -12.85
N ASN A 99 3.53 -17.17 -11.89
CA ASN A 99 3.14 -15.92 -11.20
C ASN A 99 3.97 -14.71 -11.64
N ASP A 100 4.86 -14.87 -12.57
CA ASP A 100 5.83 -13.85 -12.94
C ASP A 100 5.85 -13.69 -14.46
N TYR A 101 5.33 -12.56 -14.93
CA TYR A 101 5.33 -12.21 -16.34
C TYR A 101 5.44 -10.71 -16.54
N ASP A 102 6.07 -10.31 -17.63
CA ASP A 102 6.10 -8.95 -18.12
C ASP A 102 5.15 -8.78 -19.31
N SER A 103 4.51 -7.64 -19.42
CA SER A 103 3.66 -7.29 -20.56
C SER A 103 4.25 -6.12 -21.34
N LYS A 104 4.38 -6.27 -22.64
CA LYS A 104 4.75 -5.21 -23.56
C LYS A 104 3.58 -4.89 -24.47
N ASN A 105 3.01 -3.70 -24.32
CA ASN A 105 1.96 -3.23 -25.23
C ASN A 105 2.55 -2.81 -26.56
N ASN A 106 2.11 -3.44 -27.65
CA ASN A 106 2.55 -3.17 -29.00
C ASN A 106 1.58 -2.26 -29.75
N ALA A 107 0.27 -2.38 -29.47
CA ALA A 107 -0.77 -1.50 -29.99
C ALA A 107 -1.90 -1.34 -28.97
N PHE A 108 -2.54 -0.18 -28.96
CA PHE A 108 -3.76 0.03 -28.19
C PHE A 108 -4.61 1.13 -28.80
N TYR A 109 -5.93 1.05 -28.58
CA TYR A 109 -6.88 2.10 -28.85
C TYR A 109 -7.91 2.19 -27.73
N THR A 110 -8.27 3.41 -27.31
CA THR A 110 -9.19 3.61 -26.18
C THR A 110 -9.98 4.89 -26.32
N THR A 111 -11.27 4.83 -25.98
CA THR A 111 -12.14 5.99 -25.88
C THR A 111 -12.06 6.69 -24.51
N ILE A 112 -11.22 6.20 -23.60
CA ILE A 112 -11.00 6.80 -22.29
C ILE A 112 -9.97 7.91 -22.41
N ARG A 113 -10.33 9.13 -22.06
CA ARG A 113 -9.38 10.24 -21.92
C ARG A 113 -8.47 9.95 -20.70
N HIS A 114 -7.18 10.16 -20.84
CA HIS A 114 -6.18 10.21 -19.76
C HIS A 114 -5.68 8.88 -19.15
N ASN A 115 -5.96 7.70 -19.71
CA ASN A 115 -5.59 6.49 -18.97
C ASN A 115 -4.54 5.60 -19.64
N ARG A 116 -3.27 6.07 -19.67
CA ARG A 116 -2.10 5.22 -19.99
C ARG A 116 -1.86 4.09 -18.97
N LYS A 117 -2.50 4.12 -17.79
CA LYS A 117 -2.28 3.17 -16.69
C LYS A 117 -3.44 2.20 -16.43
N ALA A 118 -4.62 2.41 -16.99
CA ALA A 118 -5.76 1.51 -16.77
C ALA A 118 -5.57 0.14 -17.42
N LEU A 119 -4.89 0.08 -18.54
CA LEU A 119 -4.61 -1.17 -19.25
C LEU A 119 -3.78 -2.18 -18.42
N PRO A 120 -2.67 -1.82 -17.74
CA PRO A 120 -1.92 -2.77 -16.93
C PRO A 120 -2.74 -3.39 -15.79
N THR A 121 -3.62 -2.62 -15.14
CA THR A 121 -4.48 -3.13 -14.06
C THR A 121 -5.55 -4.10 -14.61
N VAL A 122 -6.05 -3.84 -15.81
CA VAL A 122 -7.01 -4.73 -16.49
C VAL A 122 -6.34 -6.02 -16.93
N VAL A 123 -5.09 -5.98 -17.37
CA VAL A 123 -4.30 -7.18 -17.74
C VAL A 123 -4.21 -8.15 -16.59
N GLU A 124 -4.05 -7.68 -15.36
CA GLU A 124 -3.97 -8.53 -14.18
C GLU A 124 -5.26 -9.36 -13.99
N PHE A 125 -6.44 -8.79 -14.24
CA PHE A 125 -7.73 -9.51 -14.19
C PHE A 125 -7.98 -10.45 -15.38
N LEU A 126 -7.24 -10.28 -16.46
CA LEU A 126 -7.37 -11.11 -17.67
C LEU A 126 -6.50 -12.35 -17.67
N THR A 127 -5.47 -12.40 -16.83
CA THR A 127 -4.53 -13.50 -16.72
C THR A 127 -4.68 -14.25 -15.39
N PRO A 128 -5.81 -14.94 -15.12
CA PRO A 128 -5.94 -15.69 -13.88
C PRO A 128 -4.90 -16.80 -13.82
N ASN A 129 -4.10 -16.79 -12.79
CA ASN A 129 -3.18 -17.88 -12.52
C ASN A 129 -3.91 -19.02 -11.81
N VAL A 130 -4.56 -19.87 -12.58
CA VAL A 130 -5.45 -20.90 -12.08
C VAL A 130 -4.74 -21.86 -11.13
N TYR A 131 -3.51 -22.25 -11.44
CA TYR A 131 -2.73 -23.20 -10.68
C TYR A 131 -1.82 -22.57 -9.62
N GLY A 132 -1.68 -21.26 -9.59
CA GLY A 132 -0.85 -20.55 -8.61
C GLY A 132 -1.44 -20.53 -7.21
N VAL A 133 -0.68 -20.00 -6.27
CA VAL A 133 -1.15 -19.79 -4.90
C VAL A 133 -2.31 -18.79 -4.89
N THR A 134 -2.24 -17.78 -5.75
CA THR A 134 -3.25 -16.74 -5.94
C THR A 134 -3.68 -16.68 -7.39
N LEU A 135 -4.94 -16.30 -7.64
CA LEU A 135 -5.48 -16.13 -8.99
C LEU A 135 -4.95 -14.88 -9.69
N TYR A 136 -4.77 -13.80 -8.93
CA TYR A 136 -4.40 -12.48 -9.47
C TYR A 136 -3.36 -11.82 -8.55
N GLY A 137 -2.13 -11.70 -9.02
CA GLY A 137 -1.05 -11.11 -8.27
C GLY A 137 -0.96 -11.66 -6.84
N ASP A 138 -0.99 -10.80 -5.83
CA ASP A 138 -1.03 -11.18 -4.41
C ASP A 138 -2.48 -11.25 -3.85
N HIS A 139 -3.49 -11.48 -4.72
CA HIS A 139 -4.91 -11.43 -4.34
C HIS A 139 -5.66 -12.70 -4.76
N ILE A 140 -6.66 -13.06 -3.97
CA ILE A 140 -7.60 -14.17 -4.19
C ILE A 140 -6.89 -15.53 -4.27
N LEU A 141 -7.06 -16.30 -3.22
CA LEU A 141 -6.46 -17.63 -3.10
C LEU A 141 -7.06 -18.59 -4.13
N SER A 142 -6.22 -19.23 -4.94
CA SER A 142 -6.68 -20.20 -5.92
C SER A 142 -7.21 -21.48 -5.25
N PRO A 143 -8.37 -21.99 -5.68
CA PRO A 143 -8.89 -23.28 -5.20
C PRO A 143 -8.10 -24.49 -5.72
N PHE A 144 -7.20 -24.30 -6.68
CA PHE A 144 -6.44 -25.40 -7.30
C PHE A 144 -5.00 -25.52 -6.80
N CYS A 145 -4.61 -24.68 -5.83
CA CYS A 145 -3.36 -24.82 -5.11
C CYS A 145 -3.55 -25.69 -3.87
N GLU A 146 -2.67 -26.70 -3.69
CA GLU A 146 -2.72 -27.64 -2.56
C GLU A 146 -2.67 -26.92 -1.20
N GLU A 147 -1.86 -25.88 -1.10
CA GLU A 147 -1.71 -25.07 0.13
C GLU A 147 -3.03 -24.42 0.58
N ASN A 148 -3.92 -24.11 -0.36
CA ASN A 148 -5.19 -23.46 -0.10
C ASN A 148 -6.34 -24.44 0.17
N ARG A 149 -6.09 -25.76 0.05
CA ARG A 149 -7.11 -26.81 0.16
C ARG A 149 -7.98 -26.69 1.42
N SER A 150 -7.39 -26.30 2.53
CA SER A 150 -8.10 -26.16 3.82
C SER A 150 -9.17 -25.06 3.82
N TYR A 151 -9.12 -24.11 2.91
CA TYR A 151 -10.09 -23.01 2.81
C TYR A 151 -11.30 -23.33 1.96
N TYR A 152 -11.25 -24.44 1.18
CA TYR A 152 -12.29 -24.81 0.23
C TYR A 152 -12.98 -26.13 0.58
N ARG A 153 -14.21 -26.28 0.09
CA ARG A 153 -14.95 -27.55 -0.01
C ARG A 153 -15.10 -27.87 -1.47
N TYR A 154 -14.84 -29.13 -1.82
CA TYR A 154 -14.90 -29.61 -3.18
C TYR A 154 -15.98 -30.68 -3.31
N THR A 155 -16.62 -30.72 -4.48
CA THR A 155 -17.53 -31.79 -4.87
C THR A 155 -17.27 -32.12 -6.34
N THR A 156 -17.22 -33.37 -6.68
CA THR A 156 -17.03 -33.84 -8.06
C THR A 156 -18.30 -34.50 -8.60
N LYS A 157 -18.55 -34.30 -9.89
CA LYS A 157 -19.62 -34.96 -10.63
C LYS A 157 -19.07 -35.42 -11.97
N TYR A 158 -19.15 -36.72 -12.23
CA TYR A 158 -18.78 -37.29 -13.52
C TYR A 158 -19.69 -36.77 -14.64
N VAL A 159 -19.09 -36.31 -15.75
CA VAL A 159 -19.83 -35.71 -16.87
C VAL A 159 -19.86 -36.62 -18.09
N GLY A 160 -18.82 -37.49 -18.26
CA GLY A 160 -18.71 -38.46 -19.36
C GLY A 160 -17.27 -38.55 -19.88
N GLY A 161 -16.90 -39.69 -20.46
CA GLY A 161 -15.55 -39.96 -20.94
C GLY A 161 -14.51 -39.89 -19.82
N VAL A 162 -13.50 -39.05 -19.98
CA VAL A 162 -12.46 -38.79 -18.97
C VAL A 162 -12.68 -37.44 -18.24
N LYS A 163 -13.90 -36.89 -18.31
CA LYS A 163 -14.18 -35.54 -17.79
C LYS A 163 -15.02 -35.56 -16.53
N THR A 164 -14.62 -34.76 -15.56
CA THR A 164 -15.31 -34.57 -14.30
C THR A 164 -15.52 -33.06 -14.05
N LEU A 165 -16.72 -32.68 -13.64
CA LEU A 165 -17.04 -31.35 -13.12
C LEU A 165 -16.62 -31.29 -11.65
N LEU A 166 -15.64 -30.49 -11.38
CA LEU A 166 -15.14 -30.18 -10.02
C LEU A 166 -15.71 -28.84 -9.57
N SER A 167 -16.64 -28.86 -8.64
CA SER A 167 -17.19 -27.64 -8.03
C SER A 167 -16.47 -27.33 -6.74
N PHE A 168 -16.21 -26.03 -6.49
CA PHE A 168 -15.51 -25.56 -5.29
C PHE A 168 -16.25 -24.36 -4.67
N ARG A 169 -16.22 -24.30 -3.36
CA ARG A 169 -16.79 -23.19 -2.58
C ARG A 169 -15.98 -22.92 -1.32
N PRO A 170 -15.93 -21.67 -0.83
CA PRO A 170 -15.31 -21.35 0.44
C PRO A 170 -15.89 -22.16 1.61
N ARG A 171 -15.05 -22.61 2.54
CA ARG A 171 -15.51 -23.18 3.84
C ARG A 171 -16.07 -22.09 4.74
N PHE A 172 -15.51 -20.90 4.66
CA PHE A 172 -15.93 -19.73 5.45
C PHE A 172 -16.80 -18.85 4.57
N VAL A 173 -17.96 -18.50 5.06
CA VAL A 173 -18.94 -17.74 4.29
C VAL A 173 -18.42 -16.33 4.07
N SER A 174 -18.23 -16.00 2.78
CA SER A 174 -18.09 -14.62 2.32
C SER A 174 -16.77 -13.91 2.59
N ASN A 175 -15.64 -14.62 2.67
CA ASN A 175 -14.34 -13.94 2.62
C ASN A 175 -14.03 -13.52 1.18
N THR A 176 -13.65 -12.27 0.96
CA THR A 176 -13.36 -11.69 -0.36
C THR A 176 -12.05 -12.19 -0.97
N GLN A 177 -11.21 -12.89 -0.19
CA GLN A 177 -10.01 -13.55 -0.69
C GLN A 177 -10.28 -14.96 -1.25
N LEU A 178 -11.54 -15.41 -1.22
CA LEU A 178 -11.94 -16.75 -1.68
C LEU A 178 -13.02 -16.64 -2.75
N VAL A 179 -12.99 -17.56 -3.71
CA VAL A 179 -13.92 -17.64 -4.83
C VAL A 179 -14.72 -18.92 -4.78
N LYS A 180 -15.88 -18.92 -5.42
CA LYS A 180 -16.69 -20.11 -5.71
C LYS A 180 -16.75 -20.34 -7.21
N GLY A 181 -16.97 -21.58 -7.63
CA GLY A 181 -17.09 -21.88 -9.04
C GLY A 181 -17.02 -23.37 -9.36
N ALA A 182 -16.71 -23.63 -10.60
CA ALA A 182 -16.55 -25.00 -11.10
C ALA A 182 -15.50 -25.07 -12.21
N ALA A 183 -14.89 -26.23 -12.36
CA ALA A 183 -13.95 -26.52 -13.42
C ALA A 183 -14.27 -27.87 -14.09
N ILE A 184 -14.04 -27.94 -15.37
CA ILE A 184 -14.01 -29.20 -16.12
C ILE A 184 -12.57 -29.72 -16.06
N VAL A 185 -12.41 -30.92 -15.52
CA VAL A 185 -11.11 -31.51 -15.25
C VAL A 185 -11.01 -32.84 -15.97
N ASP A 186 -9.88 -33.09 -16.64
CA ASP A 186 -9.52 -34.43 -17.14
C ASP A 186 -9.16 -35.32 -15.94
N THR A 187 -9.94 -36.37 -15.72
CA THR A 187 -9.75 -37.26 -14.57
C THR A 187 -8.49 -38.11 -14.66
N SER A 188 -7.93 -38.31 -15.84
CA SER A 188 -6.72 -39.08 -16.04
C SER A 188 -5.46 -38.34 -15.67
N THR A 189 -5.39 -37.06 -16.04
CA THR A 189 -4.21 -36.19 -15.84
C THR A 189 -4.35 -35.21 -14.67
N GLY A 190 -5.56 -34.77 -14.34
CA GLY A 190 -5.83 -33.68 -13.43
C GLY A 190 -5.78 -32.31 -14.11
N ARG A 191 -5.66 -32.23 -15.44
CA ARG A 191 -5.65 -30.98 -16.21
C ARG A 191 -7.01 -30.30 -16.14
N ILE A 192 -7.01 -29.01 -15.88
CA ILE A 192 -8.18 -28.14 -15.98
C ILE A 192 -8.32 -27.71 -17.42
N GLU A 193 -9.49 -27.97 -18.02
CA GLU A 193 -9.82 -27.54 -19.38
C GLU A 193 -10.53 -26.20 -19.39
N ASP A 194 -11.59 -26.09 -18.60
CA ASP A 194 -12.39 -24.89 -18.45
C ASP A 194 -12.62 -24.62 -16.97
N VAL A 195 -12.66 -23.35 -16.60
CA VAL A 195 -12.92 -22.96 -15.23
C VAL A 195 -13.75 -21.69 -15.18
N THR A 196 -14.67 -21.63 -14.23
CA THR A 196 -15.43 -20.41 -13.90
C THR A 196 -15.21 -20.06 -12.45
N PHE A 197 -14.84 -18.81 -12.19
CA PHE A 197 -14.71 -18.22 -10.87
C PHE A 197 -15.78 -17.15 -10.66
N VAL A 198 -16.38 -17.13 -9.49
CA VAL A 198 -17.25 -16.04 -9.04
C VAL A 198 -16.76 -15.57 -7.69
N GLY A 199 -16.44 -14.32 -7.60
CA GLY A 199 -15.87 -13.70 -6.42
C GLY A 199 -16.20 -12.23 -6.30
N GLU A 200 -15.64 -11.64 -5.29
CA GLU A 200 -15.74 -10.22 -5.02
C GLU A 200 -14.41 -9.75 -4.45
N PHE A 201 -13.85 -8.72 -5.04
CA PHE A 201 -12.59 -8.13 -4.61
C PHE A 201 -12.66 -6.61 -4.75
N ASP A 202 -12.26 -5.87 -3.73
CA ASP A 202 -12.16 -4.41 -3.72
C ASP A 202 -13.44 -3.70 -4.23
N MET A 203 -14.61 -4.08 -3.70
CA MET A 203 -15.95 -3.62 -4.12
C MET A 203 -16.37 -4.02 -5.54
N ILE A 204 -15.57 -4.84 -6.20
CA ILE A 204 -15.80 -5.35 -7.53
C ILE A 204 -16.30 -6.78 -7.43
N GLY A 205 -17.56 -7.02 -7.79
CA GLY A 205 -18.05 -8.37 -8.05
C GLY A 205 -17.57 -8.82 -9.42
N PHE A 206 -17.06 -10.03 -9.53
CA PHE A 206 -16.61 -10.55 -10.83
C PHE A 206 -17.03 -11.99 -11.07
N ARG A 207 -17.19 -12.31 -12.36
CA ARG A 207 -17.31 -13.68 -12.87
C ARG A 207 -16.29 -13.83 -13.99
N ALA A 208 -15.27 -14.62 -13.75
CA ALA A 208 -14.25 -14.94 -14.74
C ALA A 208 -14.45 -16.36 -15.29
N GLN A 209 -14.36 -16.52 -16.59
CA GLN A 209 -14.39 -17.78 -17.30
C GLN A 209 -13.10 -17.90 -18.08
N ALA A 210 -12.35 -18.99 -17.89
CA ALA A 210 -11.11 -19.22 -18.60
C ALA A 210 -11.12 -20.63 -19.22
N THR A 211 -10.82 -20.69 -20.50
CA THR A 211 -10.47 -21.94 -21.21
C THR A 211 -8.97 -22.04 -21.22
N MET A 212 -8.43 -23.15 -20.70
CA MET A 212 -6.98 -23.35 -20.57
C MET A 212 -6.38 -23.90 -21.86
N GLY A 213 -5.09 -23.74 -22.03
CA GLY A 213 -4.36 -24.35 -23.14
C GLY A 213 -4.33 -25.89 -23.06
N SER A 214 -3.92 -26.53 -24.14
CA SER A 214 -4.10 -27.99 -24.28
C SER A 214 -2.89 -28.83 -23.89
N GLU A 215 -1.66 -28.34 -24.08
CA GLU A 215 -0.46 -29.16 -23.96
C GLU A 215 0.70 -28.47 -23.22
N GLY A 216 1.48 -29.25 -22.50
CA GLY A 216 2.70 -28.82 -21.83
C GLY A 216 2.51 -27.58 -20.96
N ALA A 217 3.46 -26.66 -20.96
CA ALA A 217 3.41 -25.39 -20.24
C ALA A 217 2.20 -24.52 -20.62
N ARG A 218 1.71 -24.66 -21.86
CA ARG A 218 0.52 -23.96 -22.36
C ARG A 218 -0.74 -24.32 -21.58
N SER A 219 -0.85 -25.54 -21.09
CA SER A 219 -1.99 -25.97 -20.31
C SER A 219 -2.13 -25.27 -18.95
N LEU A 220 -1.08 -24.58 -18.51
CA LEU A 220 -1.09 -23.78 -17.27
C LEU A 220 -1.55 -22.34 -17.50
N ILE A 221 -1.63 -21.91 -18.76
CA ILE A 221 -1.97 -20.54 -19.17
C ILE A 221 -3.33 -20.55 -19.88
N PRO A 222 -4.19 -19.55 -19.68
CA PRO A 222 -5.43 -19.44 -20.44
C PRO A 222 -5.19 -19.35 -21.95
N LYS A 223 -6.05 -19.97 -22.73
CA LYS A 223 -6.21 -19.74 -24.17
C LYS A 223 -7.16 -18.57 -24.43
N GLN A 224 -8.21 -18.49 -23.62
CA GLN A 224 -9.19 -17.41 -23.64
C GLN A 224 -9.66 -17.14 -22.22
N CYS A 225 -9.88 -15.88 -21.90
CA CYS A 225 -10.46 -15.46 -20.64
C CYS A 225 -11.51 -14.37 -20.86
N ASN A 226 -12.68 -14.54 -20.26
CA ASN A 226 -13.78 -13.57 -20.27
C ASN A 226 -14.14 -13.25 -18.84
N THR A 227 -14.23 -11.98 -18.50
CA THR A 227 -14.54 -11.54 -17.14
C THR A 227 -15.62 -10.48 -17.15
N ASP A 228 -16.75 -10.79 -16.52
CA ASP A 228 -17.82 -9.83 -16.23
C ASP A 228 -17.56 -9.21 -14.86
N ILE A 229 -17.58 -7.92 -14.81
CA ILE A 229 -17.28 -7.13 -13.62
C ILE A 229 -18.47 -6.22 -13.30
N GLU A 230 -18.83 -6.16 -12.01
CA GLU A 230 -19.83 -5.24 -11.48
C GLU A 230 -19.22 -4.43 -10.34
N PHE A 231 -19.25 -3.12 -10.45
CA PHE A 231 -18.88 -2.19 -9.39
C PHE A 231 -20.14 -1.50 -8.85
N LYS A 232 -20.41 -1.68 -7.55
CA LYS A 232 -21.55 -1.08 -6.84
C LYS A 232 -21.08 -0.34 -5.61
N PHE A 233 -21.14 0.98 -5.62
CA PHE A 233 -20.68 1.80 -4.50
C PHE A 233 -21.51 3.08 -4.35
N MET A 234 -22.07 3.32 -3.17
CA MET A 234 -22.82 4.53 -2.81
C MET A 234 -23.82 5.00 -3.90
N GLY A 235 -24.58 4.06 -4.47
CA GLY A 235 -25.58 4.35 -5.50
C GLY A 235 -25.03 4.42 -6.93
N ASN A 236 -23.71 4.32 -7.13
CA ASN A 236 -23.09 4.14 -8.42
C ASN A 236 -23.18 2.67 -8.86
N TYR A 237 -23.38 2.44 -10.16
CA TYR A 237 -23.39 1.12 -10.74
C TYR A 237 -22.69 1.15 -12.10
N ILE A 238 -21.56 0.47 -12.17
CA ILE A 238 -20.76 0.34 -13.40
C ILE A 238 -20.63 -1.15 -13.70
N THR A 239 -20.82 -1.52 -14.95
CA THR A 239 -20.59 -2.86 -15.47
C THR A 239 -19.42 -2.83 -16.44
N SER A 240 -18.64 -3.89 -16.47
CA SER A 240 -17.54 -4.03 -17.40
C SER A 240 -17.49 -5.47 -17.90
N HIS A 241 -17.23 -5.61 -19.18
CA HIS A 241 -16.93 -6.89 -19.83
C HIS A 241 -15.50 -6.84 -20.37
N VAL A 242 -14.71 -7.82 -20.01
CA VAL A 242 -13.30 -7.89 -20.36
C VAL A 242 -13.01 -9.21 -21.00
N GLU A 243 -12.35 -9.20 -22.15
CA GLU A 243 -11.99 -10.37 -22.92
C GLU A 243 -10.49 -10.41 -23.20
N ALA A 244 -9.89 -11.59 -23.14
CA ALA A 244 -8.53 -11.82 -23.58
C ALA A 244 -8.45 -13.07 -24.44
N ALA A 245 -7.79 -12.97 -25.59
CA ALA A 245 -7.43 -14.09 -26.45
C ALA A 245 -5.91 -14.19 -26.52
N TYR A 246 -5.39 -15.35 -26.20
CA TYR A 246 -3.96 -15.66 -26.19
C TYR A 246 -3.55 -16.33 -27.48
N ASP A 247 -2.24 -16.33 -27.77
CA ASP A 247 -1.62 -16.88 -28.98
C ASP A 247 -2.20 -16.36 -30.26
N CYS A 248 -2.47 -15.07 -30.30
CA CYS A 248 -2.83 -14.42 -31.53
C CYS A 248 -1.69 -14.57 -32.57
N PRO A 249 -2.03 -14.85 -33.83
CA PRO A 249 -1.03 -15.24 -34.85
C PRO A 249 -0.12 -14.11 -35.28
N ILE A 250 -0.54 -12.87 -35.13
CA ILE A 250 0.19 -11.68 -35.61
C ILE A 250 1.22 -11.25 -34.57
N THR A 251 2.48 -11.18 -34.95
CA THR A 251 3.54 -10.62 -34.09
C THR A 251 3.89 -9.22 -34.58
N LEU A 252 3.62 -8.22 -33.73
CA LEU A 252 4.00 -6.85 -34.00
C LEU A 252 5.46 -6.61 -33.57
N PRO A 253 6.22 -5.74 -34.30
CA PRO A 253 7.58 -5.40 -33.93
C PRO A 253 7.64 -4.72 -32.54
N ASP A 254 8.65 -5.07 -31.77
CA ASP A 254 8.88 -4.51 -30.43
C ASP A 254 9.27 -3.02 -30.43
N THR A 255 9.60 -2.47 -31.60
CA THR A 255 10.01 -1.07 -31.81
C THR A 255 8.83 -0.12 -32.01
N LEU A 256 7.60 -0.63 -32.16
CA LEU A 256 6.43 0.21 -32.30
C LEU A 256 6.22 1.04 -31.03
N SER A 257 6.21 2.36 -31.20
CA SER A 257 5.80 3.27 -30.12
C SER A 257 4.31 3.10 -29.87
N VAL A 258 3.93 2.94 -28.61
CA VAL A 258 2.54 2.81 -28.18
C VAL A 258 1.80 4.11 -28.51
N ARG A 259 1.17 4.18 -29.68
CA ARG A 259 0.25 5.26 -30.07
C ARG A 259 -1.15 4.68 -30.18
N GLY A 260 -2.15 5.45 -29.77
CA GLY A 260 -3.54 5.09 -29.98
C GLY A 260 -3.82 5.09 -31.49
N ASP A 261 -3.78 3.91 -32.11
CA ASP A 261 -3.98 3.72 -33.54
C ASP A 261 -5.09 2.68 -33.75
N ARG A 262 -6.26 3.17 -34.18
CA ARG A 262 -7.43 2.33 -34.47
C ARG A 262 -7.14 1.36 -35.63
N HIS A 263 -6.51 1.83 -36.71
CA HIS A 263 -6.26 1.00 -37.88
C HIS A 263 -5.30 -0.16 -37.54
N LEU A 264 -4.32 0.11 -36.68
CA LEU A 264 -3.40 -0.94 -36.24
C LEU A 264 -4.15 -1.99 -35.39
N ILE A 265 -5.01 -1.58 -34.48
CA ILE A 265 -5.83 -2.50 -33.68
C ILE A 265 -6.78 -3.29 -34.58
N ASP A 266 -7.45 -2.64 -35.53
CA ASP A 266 -8.36 -3.31 -36.47
C ASP A 266 -7.63 -4.40 -37.28
N SER A 267 -6.36 -4.21 -37.62
CA SER A 267 -5.56 -5.15 -38.39
C SER A 267 -5.12 -6.39 -37.59
N VAL A 268 -5.01 -6.30 -36.26
CA VAL A 268 -4.55 -7.38 -35.37
C VAL A 268 -5.67 -8.04 -34.55
N ARG A 269 -6.88 -7.51 -34.67
CA ARG A 269 -8.05 -8.02 -33.93
C ARG A 269 -8.39 -9.43 -34.37
N PRO A 270 -8.50 -10.42 -33.47
CA PRO A 270 -8.77 -11.80 -33.82
C PRO A 270 -10.23 -12.07 -34.20
N TYR A 271 -11.17 -11.21 -33.83
CA TYR A 271 -12.60 -11.30 -34.12
C TYR A 271 -13.23 -9.91 -34.23
N ALA A 272 -14.32 -9.78 -35.02
CA ALA A 272 -15.00 -8.52 -35.22
C ALA A 272 -15.63 -7.98 -33.94
N LEU A 273 -15.72 -6.65 -33.83
CA LEU A 273 -16.52 -5.99 -32.80
C LEU A 273 -18.01 -6.25 -33.02
N SER A 274 -18.78 -6.23 -31.95
CA SER A 274 -20.24 -6.16 -32.04
C SER A 274 -20.69 -4.80 -32.55
N ASP A 275 -21.91 -4.73 -33.07
CA ASP A 275 -22.49 -3.46 -33.58
C ASP A 275 -22.54 -2.39 -32.46
N GLU A 276 -22.80 -2.80 -31.22
CA GLU A 276 -22.80 -1.89 -30.06
C GLU A 276 -21.40 -1.33 -29.77
N GLU A 277 -20.38 -2.18 -29.79
CA GLU A 277 -19.00 -1.81 -29.59
C GLU A 277 -18.48 -0.89 -30.69
N GLN A 278 -18.83 -1.19 -31.94
CA GLN A 278 -18.49 -0.36 -33.10
C GLN A 278 -19.07 1.06 -32.96
N GLN A 279 -20.34 1.17 -32.54
CA GLN A 279 -20.99 2.45 -32.29
C GLN A 279 -20.31 3.27 -31.17
N VAL A 280 -19.69 2.62 -30.19
CA VAL A 280 -18.93 3.35 -29.16
C VAL A 280 -17.71 4.05 -29.77
N TYR A 281 -16.99 3.37 -30.66
CA TYR A 281 -15.88 3.99 -31.38
C TYR A 281 -16.31 5.07 -32.34
N ASP A 282 -17.35 4.82 -33.14
CA ASP A 282 -17.81 5.79 -34.13
C ASP A 282 -18.29 7.09 -33.46
N ARG A 283 -19.05 7.00 -32.38
CA ARG A 283 -19.44 8.18 -31.57
C ARG A 283 -18.22 8.92 -30.99
N TYR A 284 -17.19 8.20 -30.60
CA TYR A 284 -15.96 8.80 -30.06
C TYR A 284 -15.19 9.53 -31.17
N ASP A 285 -15.00 8.88 -32.32
CA ASP A 285 -14.25 9.43 -33.45
C ASP A 285 -14.96 10.64 -34.05
N GLU A 286 -16.30 10.60 -34.21
CA GLU A 286 -17.12 11.75 -34.65
C GLU A 286 -16.97 12.94 -33.69
N ALA A 287 -16.97 12.69 -32.38
CA ALA A 287 -16.84 13.75 -31.39
C ALA A 287 -15.42 14.38 -31.36
N HIS A 288 -14.41 13.68 -31.89
CA HIS A 288 -13.00 14.09 -31.89
C HIS A 288 -12.44 14.31 -33.29
N ALA A 289 -13.26 14.19 -34.34
CA ALA A 289 -12.84 14.50 -35.71
C ALA A 289 -12.31 15.95 -35.79
N PRO A 290 -11.20 16.20 -36.48
CA PRO A 290 -10.70 17.55 -36.71
C PRO A 290 -11.80 18.33 -37.46
N LYS A 291 -12.29 19.38 -36.84
CA LYS A 291 -13.26 20.28 -37.51
C LYS A 291 -12.56 20.86 -38.73
N PRO A 292 -13.15 20.77 -39.93
CA PRO A 292 -12.57 21.42 -41.09
C PRO A 292 -12.51 22.92 -40.80
N ASP A 293 -11.38 23.55 -41.09
CA ASP A 293 -11.20 25.00 -41.04
C ASP A 293 -12.11 25.63 -42.10
N THR A 294 -13.35 25.88 -41.75
CA THR A 294 -14.24 26.70 -42.52
C THR A 294 -14.17 28.13 -42.01
N THR A 295 -13.22 28.86 -42.54
CA THR A 295 -13.30 30.30 -42.63
C THR A 295 -14.47 30.68 -43.58
N ILE A 296 -15.66 30.76 -43.04
CA ILE A 296 -16.74 31.55 -43.65
C ILE A 296 -17.44 32.30 -42.53
N VAL A 297 -17.21 33.59 -42.56
CA VAL A 297 -17.95 34.59 -41.82
C VAL A 297 -19.38 34.61 -42.38
N ASP A 298 -20.33 34.14 -41.59
CA ASP A 298 -21.72 34.60 -41.75
C ASP A 298 -22.44 34.57 -40.40
N SER A 299 -23.12 35.66 -40.18
CA SER A 299 -23.92 36.05 -39.04
C SER A 299 -25.00 35.04 -38.70
N VAL A 300 -24.95 34.41 -37.57
CA VAL A 300 -26.01 33.57 -37.02
C VAL A 300 -26.43 34.11 -35.64
N PRO A 301 -27.75 34.16 -35.36
CA PRO A 301 -28.32 34.86 -34.22
C PRO A 301 -27.88 34.26 -32.87
N GLU A 302 -27.64 35.15 -31.92
CA GLU A 302 -27.29 34.84 -30.53
C GLU A 302 -28.29 33.88 -29.88
N LYS A 303 -27.97 32.57 -29.90
CA LYS A 303 -28.49 31.67 -28.89
C LYS A 303 -27.75 31.94 -27.57
N LYS A 304 -28.51 32.31 -26.55
CA LYS A 304 -28.06 32.54 -25.18
C LYS A 304 -26.93 31.58 -24.81
N ARG A 305 -25.72 32.07 -24.86
CA ARG A 305 -24.52 31.38 -24.34
C ARG A 305 -24.73 31.21 -22.85
N ARG A 306 -25.02 29.99 -22.42
CA ARG A 306 -24.67 29.61 -21.02
C ARG A 306 -23.21 29.94 -20.88
N PRO A 307 -22.77 30.55 -19.76
CA PRO A 307 -21.41 30.99 -19.64
C PRO A 307 -20.50 29.75 -19.64
N LEU A 308 -19.94 29.48 -20.81
CA LEU A 308 -18.95 28.41 -21.07
C LEU A 308 -17.78 28.47 -20.07
N TYR A 309 -17.53 29.68 -19.56
CA TYR A 309 -16.51 29.99 -18.60
C TYR A 309 -16.73 29.35 -17.21
N LYS A 310 -17.99 29.23 -16.74
CA LYS A 310 -18.28 28.57 -15.44
C LYS A 310 -18.20 27.05 -15.49
N SER A 311 -18.57 26.40 -16.58
CA SER A 311 -18.47 24.95 -16.71
C SER A 311 -17.02 24.53 -16.90
N LEU A 312 -16.27 25.18 -17.77
CA LEU A 312 -14.85 24.89 -18.00
C LEU A 312 -13.98 25.15 -16.75
N MET A 313 -14.24 26.22 -15.99
CA MET A 313 -13.50 26.46 -14.74
C MET A 313 -13.88 25.47 -13.63
N LEU A 314 -15.16 25.12 -13.49
CA LEU A 314 -15.60 24.15 -12.48
C LEU A 314 -15.11 22.74 -12.82
N ASP A 315 -15.10 22.37 -14.09
CA ASP A 315 -14.63 21.05 -14.54
C ASP A 315 -13.11 20.93 -14.38
N GLN A 316 -12.34 21.93 -14.79
CA GLN A 316 -10.87 21.97 -14.58
C GLN A 316 -10.50 22.13 -13.11
N LEU A 317 -11.21 22.93 -12.32
CA LEU A 317 -10.98 23.09 -10.90
C LEU A 317 -11.34 21.79 -10.14
N GLY A 318 -12.45 21.14 -10.49
CA GLY A 318 -12.85 19.86 -9.90
C GLY A 318 -11.82 18.77 -10.18
N GLU A 319 -11.37 18.67 -11.43
CA GLU A 319 -10.34 17.73 -11.85
C GLU A 319 -9.00 17.97 -11.14
N ASN A 320 -8.58 19.21 -11.03
CA ASN A 320 -7.35 19.60 -10.35
C ASN A 320 -7.41 19.49 -8.82
N LEU A 321 -8.60 19.52 -8.22
CA LEU A 321 -8.77 19.36 -6.77
C LEU A 321 -8.68 17.89 -6.33
N ILE A 322 -9.12 16.96 -7.17
CA ILE A 322 -9.23 15.53 -6.85
C ILE A 322 -8.15 14.69 -7.52
N SER A 323 -7.60 15.13 -8.64
CA SER A 323 -6.48 14.48 -9.32
C SER A 323 -5.14 15.09 -8.96
N SER A 324 -4.06 14.31 -9.09
CA SER A 324 -2.71 14.87 -8.93
C SER A 324 -2.35 15.76 -10.12
N LEU A 325 -1.96 17.00 -9.83
CA LEU A 325 -1.40 17.90 -10.83
C LEU A 325 0.00 17.40 -11.22
N ARG A 326 0.22 17.17 -12.50
CA ARG A 326 1.50 16.72 -13.03
C ARG A 326 1.90 17.57 -14.24
N ALA A 327 3.13 18.06 -14.20
CA ALA A 327 3.80 18.70 -15.31
C ALA A 327 5.04 17.87 -15.67
N ASP A 328 5.14 17.49 -16.95
CA ASP A 328 6.23 16.69 -17.46
C ASP A 328 7.03 17.50 -18.50
N TRP A 329 8.35 17.44 -18.41
CA TRP A 329 9.31 17.94 -19.38
C TRP A 329 10.16 16.77 -19.89
N SER A 330 11.00 16.99 -20.85
CA SER A 330 11.84 15.94 -21.46
C SER A 330 12.73 15.20 -20.45
N ASN A 331 13.22 15.90 -19.43
CA ASN A 331 14.16 15.39 -18.42
C ASN A 331 13.72 15.68 -16.98
N ALA A 332 12.50 16.17 -16.78
CA ALA A 332 12.00 16.50 -15.45
C ALA A 332 10.50 16.24 -15.32
N TYR A 333 10.03 16.02 -14.11
CA TYR A 333 8.62 16.10 -13.79
C TYR A 333 8.39 16.73 -12.41
N VAL A 334 7.25 17.37 -12.28
CA VAL A 334 6.72 17.83 -10.99
C VAL A 334 5.31 17.28 -10.82
N LYS A 335 5.05 16.67 -9.69
CA LYS A 335 3.74 16.10 -9.33
C LYS A 335 3.32 16.61 -7.97
N LEU A 336 2.20 17.35 -7.92
CA LEU A 336 1.54 17.76 -6.70
C LEU A 336 0.42 16.76 -6.39
N SER A 337 0.30 16.35 -5.14
CA SER A 337 -0.80 15.50 -4.68
C SER A 337 -2.15 16.21 -4.85
N PRO A 338 -3.26 15.44 -4.97
CA PRO A 338 -4.61 16.02 -4.98
C PRO A 338 -4.83 16.95 -3.79
N ILE A 339 -5.52 18.06 -4.00
CA ILE A 339 -5.82 19.01 -2.92
C ILE A 339 -6.88 18.42 -1.98
N ILE A 340 -7.90 17.76 -2.53
CA ILE A 340 -8.94 17.08 -1.75
C ILE A 340 -8.68 15.58 -1.79
N ASN A 341 -7.95 15.10 -0.77
CA ASN A 341 -7.76 13.67 -0.60
C ASN A 341 -7.90 13.33 0.90
N PRO A 342 -8.90 12.55 1.30
CA PRO A 342 -9.07 12.08 2.67
C PRO A 342 -7.83 11.38 3.27
N GLU A 343 -7.02 10.73 2.44
CA GLU A 343 -5.75 10.11 2.84
C GLU A 343 -4.77 11.11 3.50
N TYR A 344 -4.91 12.39 3.20
CA TYR A 344 -4.03 13.45 3.72
C TYR A 344 -4.59 14.16 4.96
N ILE A 345 -5.75 13.75 5.44
CA ILE A 345 -6.33 14.21 6.69
C ILE A 345 -5.97 13.19 7.78
N SER A 346 -5.45 13.64 8.90
CA SER A 346 -5.22 12.81 10.06
C SER A 346 -5.83 13.43 11.31
N TYR A 347 -6.18 12.58 12.26
CA TYR A 347 -6.69 13.02 13.55
C TYR A 347 -6.05 12.21 14.68
N SER A 348 -5.68 12.90 15.75
CA SER A 348 -5.36 12.25 17.01
C SER A 348 -5.83 13.12 18.18
N LYS A 349 -6.13 12.49 19.33
CA LYS A 349 -6.58 13.20 20.54
C LYS A 349 -5.57 14.30 20.94
N ARG A 350 -4.28 14.01 20.84
CA ARG A 350 -3.19 14.91 21.19
C ARG A 350 -3.02 16.04 20.16
N LYS A 351 -3.03 15.73 18.88
CA LYS A 351 -2.69 16.67 17.80
C LYS A 351 -3.91 17.32 17.14
N GLY A 352 -5.11 16.81 17.36
CA GLY A 352 -6.32 17.24 16.66
C GLY A 352 -6.27 16.88 15.18
N VAL A 353 -7.02 17.61 14.37
CA VAL A 353 -7.04 17.47 12.91
C VAL A 353 -5.78 18.09 12.32
N ALA A 354 -5.16 17.39 11.40
CA ALA A 354 -4.06 17.90 10.59
C ALA A 354 -4.26 17.50 9.12
N TYR A 355 -3.85 18.37 8.22
CA TYR A 355 -3.91 18.18 6.78
C TYR A 355 -2.50 18.24 6.19
N ARG A 356 -2.22 17.37 5.22
CA ARG A 356 -0.91 17.27 4.56
C ARG A 356 -1.06 17.22 3.04
N MET A 357 -0.10 17.79 2.35
CA MET A 357 0.10 17.67 0.91
C MET A 357 1.50 17.13 0.61
N ARG A 358 1.67 16.57 -0.58
CA ARG A 358 2.97 16.09 -1.08
C ARG A 358 3.28 16.70 -2.44
N LEU A 359 4.53 17.14 -2.59
CA LEU A 359 5.12 17.57 -3.85
C LEU A 359 6.26 16.61 -4.20
N ARG A 360 6.16 15.95 -5.34
CA ARG A 360 7.25 15.13 -5.88
C ARG A 360 7.80 15.83 -7.11
N ALA A 361 9.11 15.98 -7.14
CA ALA A 361 9.79 16.48 -8.32
C ALA A 361 11.04 15.64 -8.57
N ARG A 362 11.36 15.46 -9.84
CA ARG A 362 12.58 14.80 -10.27
C ARG A 362 13.09 15.51 -11.52
N TRP A 363 14.39 15.71 -11.55
CA TRP A 363 15.12 16.25 -12.65
C TRP A 363 16.29 15.32 -12.96
N ASP A 364 16.28 14.71 -14.13
CA ASP A 364 17.36 13.88 -14.63
C ASP A 364 18.40 14.79 -15.31
N LEU A 365 19.56 14.95 -14.66
CA LEU A 365 20.66 15.79 -15.15
C LEU A 365 21.38 15.10 -16.31
N ASP A 366 21.54 13.79 -16.19
CA ASP A 366 22.05 12.90 -17.24
C ASP A 366 21.49 11.47 -17.03
N LYS A 367 22.02 10.48 -17.78
CA LYS A 367 21.56 9.06 -17.67
C LYS A 367 21.82 8.43 -16.31
N GLN A 368 22.74 8.98 -15.52
CA GLN A 368 23.17 8.40 -14.24
C GLN A 368 22.88 9.30 -13.05
N ARG A 369 22.72 10.60 -13.23
CA ARG A 369 22.54 11.56 -12.13
C ARG A 369 21.18 12.21 -12.17
N SER A 370 20.55 12.28 -11.01
CA SER A 370 19.23 12.92 -10.87
C SER A 370 19.12 13.68 -9.57
N LEU A 371 18.37 14.77 -9.60
CA LEU A 371 17.94 15.52 -8.42
C LEU A 371 16.46 15.21 -8.16
N SER A 372 16.09 14.86 -6.96
CA SER A 372 14.69 14.53 -6.63
C SER A 372 14.29 15.09 -5.26
N THR A 373 13.01 15.35 -5.11
CA THR A 373 12.41 15.72 -3.82
C THR A 373 11.04 15.06 -3.67
N ASN A 374 10.70 14.72 -2.41
CA ASN A 374 9.38 14.28 -2.01
C ASN A 374 8.94 15.11 -0.80
N THR A 375 8.73 16.40 -1.05
CA THR A 375 8.38 17.39 -0.05
C THR A 375 6.98 17.15 0.51
N SER A 376 6.86 17.15 1.83
CA SER A 376 5.59 17.15 2.56
C SER A 376 5.40 18.50 3.24
N PHE A 377 4.21 19.05 3.13
CA PHE A 377 3.82 20.28 3.81
C PHE A 377 2.36 20.22 4.20
N GLY A 378 1.99 20.95 5.25
CA GLY A 378 0.63 20.90 5.74
C GLY A 378 0.37 21.83 6.93
N TYR A 379 -0.81 21.67 7.49
CA TYR A 379 -1.28 22.50 8.60
C TYR A 379 -1.93 21.64 9.69
N ASN A 380 -1.57 21.94 10.93
CA ASN A 380 -2.21 21.32 12.10
C ASN A 380 -3.18 22.35 12.70
N PHE A 381 -4.48 22.04 12.68
CA PHE A 381 -5.52 22.99 13.09
C PHE A 381 -5.56 23.20 14.60
N LYS A 382 -5.33 22.16 15.41
CA LYS A 382 -5.31 22.32 16.88
C LYS A 382 -4.09 23.10 17.38
N LEU A 383 -2.94 22.90 16.74
CA LEU A 383 -1.70 23.55 17.11
C LEU A 383 -1.52 24.91 16.40
N HIS A 384 -2.42 25.30 15.49
CA HIS A 384 -2.34 26.50 14.65
C HIS A 384 -0.98 26.65 13.98
N LYS A 385 -0.42 25.54 13.43
CA LYS A 385 0.96 25.51 12.98
C LYS A 385 1.10 24.93 11.58
N PHE A 386 1.88 25.64 10.77
CA PHE A 386 2.38 25.16 9.49
C PHE A 386 3.59 24.24 9.73
N TYR A 387 3.67 23.17 9.00
CA TYR A 387 4.81 22.25 9.04
C TYR A 387 5.22 21.83 7.64
N PHE A 388 6.50 21.51 7.47
CA PHE A 388 7.01 20.97 6.22
C PHE A 388 8.25 20.12 6.46
N THR A 389 8.49 19.21 5.52
CA THR A 389 9.72 18.44 5.41
C THR A 389 10.13 18.43 3.94
N ILE A 390 11.31 18.94 3.65
CA ILE A 390 11.87 19.10 2.31
C ILE A 390 13.12 18.22 2.21
N PRO A 391 13.04 16.96 1.75
CA PRO A 391 14.19 16.19 1.37
C PRO A 391 14.61 16.57 -0.05
N ILE A 392 15.86 16.92 -0.24
CA ILE A 392 16.47 17.12 -1.55
C ILE A 392 17.54 16.05 -1.71
N ARG A 393 17.33 15.14 -2.65
CA ARG A 393 18.21 14.01 -2.90
C ARG A 393 18.90 14.16 -4.25
N PHE A 394 20.22 14.20 -4.22
CA PHE A 394 21.08 14.13 -5.39
C PHE A 394 21.63 12.71 -5.54
N ASN A 395 21.12 11.96 -6.52
CA ASN A 395 21.62 10.65 -6.86
C ASN A 395 22.82 10.82 -7.79
N TYR A 396 24.01 10.51 -7.31
CA TYR A 396 25.25 10.65 -8.06
C TYR A 396 25.82 9.32 -8.57
N ALA A 397 25.44 8.20 -7.94
CA ALA A 397 25.88 6.86 -8.31
C ALA A 397 24.75 5.83 -8.12
N PRO A 398 23.69 5.84 -8.96
CA PRO A 398 22.50 5.01 -8.77
C PRO A 398 22.80 3.49 -8.78
N ASN A 399 23.82 3.05 -9.54
CA ASN A 399 24.21 1.64 -9.56
C ASN A 399 24.76 1.14 -8.21
N ASN A 400 25.26 2.05 -7.39
CA ASN A 400 25.79 1.78 -6.04
C ASN A 400 24.91 2.39 -4.96
N ASP A 401 23.63 2.67 -5.24
CA ASP A 401 22.71 3.35 -4.33
C ASP A 401 23.30 4.64 -3.72
N GLY A 402 24.24 5.29 -4.46
CA GLY A 402 24.97 6.47 -4.02
C GLY A 402 24.14 7.73 -4.16
N TYR A 403 23.83 8.36 -3.04
CA TYR A 403 23.12 9.64 -3.02
C TYR A 403 23.56 10.54 -1.87
N LEU A 404 23.41 11.83 -2.07
CA LEU A 404 23.50 12.87 -1.05
C LEU A 404 22.10 13.41 -0.80
N GLU A 405 21.64 13.41 0.45
CA GLU A 405 20.31 13.91 0.82
C GLU A 405 20.40 15.00 1.88
N LEU A 406 19.82 16.15 1.56
CA LEU A 406 19.62 17.26 2.49
C LEU A 406 18.16 17.28 2.91
N ILE A 407 17.88 17.15 4.21
CA ILE A 407 16.54 17.24 4.77
C ILE A 407 16.42 18.48 5.62
N TYR A 408 15.47 19.36 5.28
CA TYR A 408 15.07 20.43 6.14
C TYR A 408 13.64 20.23 6.60
N ALA A 409 13.42 20.15 7.92
CA ALA A 409 12.10 19.93 8.51
C ALA A 409 11.79 20.99 9.57
N ASN A 410 10.57 21.48 9.55
CA ASN A 410 10.04 22.47 10.48
C ASN A 410 8.61 22.11 10.90
N GLY A 411 8.22 22.55 12.08
CA GLY A 411 6.88 22.38 12.62
C GLY A 411 6.68 21.11 13.44
N ASN A 412 7.70 20.29 13.58
CA ASN A 412 7.63 19.13 14.47
C ASN A 412 7.61 19.63 15.93
N ARG A 413 6.69 19.08 16.74
CA ARG A 413 6.59 19.38 18.17
C ARG A 413 6.94 18.10 18.93
N ILE A 414 7.97 18.17 19.73
CA ILE A 414 8.47 17.08 20.57
C ILE A 414 8.20 17.41 22.03
N ALA A 415 8.01 16.39 22.84
CA ALA A 415 7.85 16.52 24.29
C ALA A 415 9.11 16.05 25.02
N ASN A 416 9.41 16.69 26.13
CA ASN A 416 10.43 16.26 27.06
C ASN A 416 9.88 16.31 28.50
N SER A 417 9.50 15.16 29.04
CA SER A 417 8.91 15.06 30.38
C SER A 417 9.91 15.35 31.49
N THR A 418 11.20 15.09 31.26
CA THR A 418 12.25 15.33 32.27
C THR A 418 12.25 16.76 32.81
N ILE A 419 12.00 17.75 31.96
CA ILE A 419 11.91 19.16 32.37
C ILE A 419 10.76 19.41 33.34
N LEU A 420 9.59 18.81 33.06
CA LEU A 420 8.44 18.94 33.92
C LEU A 420 8.68 18.25 35.27
N ASP A 421 9.27 17.05 35.24
CA ASP A 421 9.60 16.31 36.46
C ASP A 421 10.62 17.06 37.33
N GLU A 422 11.62 17.69 36.73
CA GLU A 422 12.58 18.57 37.44
C GLU A 422 11.87 19.79 38.11
N ILE A 423 10.94 20.45 37.39
CA ILE A 423 10.17 21.58 37.93
C ILE A 423 9.33 21.14 39.12
N ILE A 424 8.66 19.98 39.01
CA ILE A 424 7.84 19.41 40.09
C ILE A 424 8.71 19.05 41.31
N GLN A 425 9.91 18.50 41.09
CA GLN A 425 10.86 18.17 42.18
C GLN A 425 11.36 19.43 42.88
N GLU A 426 11.63 20.50 42.15
CA GLU A 426 12.16 21.76 42.71
C GLU A 426 11.10 22.62 43.38
N HIS A 427 9.85 22.64 42.89
CA HIS A 427 8.81 23.58 43.32
C HIS A 427 7.53 22.90 43.87
N GLY A 428 7.46 21.56 43.84
CA GLY A 428 6.26 20.81 44.20
C GLY A 428 5.22 20.70 43.08
N GLU A 429 4.16 19.94 43.33
CA GLU A 429 3.06 19.83 42.39
C GLU A 429 2.27 21.16 42.36
N LEU A 430 2.33 21.88 41.26
CA LEU A 430 1.57 23.09 41.03
C LEU A 430 0.39 22.77 40.11
N PRO A 431 -0.88 22.95 40.55
CA PRO A 431 -2.05 22.73 39.71
C PRO A 431 -2.04 23.56 38.41
N GLU A 432 -1.35 24.69 38.42
CA GLU A 432 -1.19 25.59 37.28
C GLU A 432 -0.33 24.98 36.16
N LEU A 433 0.46 23.96 36.43
CA LEU A 433 1.28 23.25 35.43
C LEU A 433 0.49 22.28 34.55
N ALA A 434 -0.69 21.91 34.99
CA ALA A 434 -1.57 21.06 34.21
C ALA A 434 -2.00 21.79 32.91
N ASN A 435 -1.75 21.20 31.76
CA ASN A 435 -2.07 21.72 30.43
C ASN A 435 -1.24 22.92 29.94
N THR A 436 -0.07 23.20 30.50
CA THR A 436 0.76 24.35 30.12
C THR A 436 1.68 24.14 28.94
N ASP A 437 1.73 22.97 28.35
CA ASP A 437 2.67 22.57 27.26
C ASP A 437 4.15 22.85 27.62
N LEU A 438 4.51 22.86 28.92
CA LEU A 438 5.88 23.12 29.38
C LEU A 438 6.88 22.08 28.86
N GLU A 439 6.44 20.83 28.72
CA GLU A 439 7.27 19.76 28.15
C GLU A 439 7.44 19.86 26.62
N ALA A 440 6.70 20.77 25.94
CA ALA A 440 6.65 20.83 24.51
C ALA A 440 7.68 21.78 23.90
N PHE A 441 8.37 21.31 22.89
CA PHE A 441 9.35 22.08 22.11
C PHE A 441 9.07 21.96 20.62
N ASP A 442 9.22 23.07 19.92
CA ASP A 442 9.22 23.10 18.47
C ASP A 442 10.61 22.77 17.95
N ASP A 443 10.73 21.73 17.13
CA ASP A 443 11.99 21.22 16.58
C ASP A 443 12.15 21.57 15.11
N ASN A 444 13.21 22.32 14.79
CA ASN A 444 13.67 22.56 13.44
C ASN A 444 14.92 21.69 13.20
N ARG A 445 14.88 20.86 12.16
CA ARG A 445 15.93 19.90 11.82
C ARG A 445 16.52 20.19 10.46
N LEU A 446 17.85 20.25 10.41
CA LEU A 446 18.62 20.20 9.17
C LEU A 446 19.54 18.96 9.24
N GLN A 447 19.41 18.08 8.27
CA GLN A 447 20.20 16.85 8.21
C GLN A 447 20.82 16.71 6.82
N LEU A 448 22.11 16.43 6.77
CA LEU A 448 22.81 16.06 5.54
C LEU A 448 23.28 14.62 5.69
N THR A 449 22.95 13.78 4.72
CA THR A 449 23.28 12.36 4.73
C THR A 449 23.85 11.96 3.38
N ASN A 450 24.97 11.27 3.39
CA ASN A 450 25.54 10.59 2.23
C ASN A 450 25.34 9.09 2.42
N ASN A 451 24.71 8.42 1.47
CA ASN A 451 24.53 6.98 1.46
C ASN A 451 25.27 6.38 0.27
N MET A 452 25.93 5.27 0.48
CA MET A 452 26.62 4.54 -0.58
C MET A 452 26.62 3.04 -0.28
N ARG A 453 26.34 2.23 -1.29
CA ARG A 453 26.51 0.78 -1.22
C ARG A 453 27.97 0.44 -1.49
N LEU A 454 28.64 -0.17 -0.50
CA LEU A 454 30.02 -0.60 -0.57
C LEU A 454 30.16 -1.92 -1.36
N ASN A 455 29.19 -2.82 -1.16
CA ASN A 455 29.07 -4.09 -1.88
C ASN A 455 27.59 -4.55 -1.89
N ASN A 456 27.29 -5.74 -2.38
CA ASN A 456 25.92 -6.23 -2.56
C ASN A 456 25.12 -6.38 -1.25
N TRP A 457 25.76 -6.27 -0.10
CA TRP A 457 25.15 -6.56 1.23
C TRP A 457 25.46 -5.51 2.29
N VAL A 458 26.29 -4.49 1.99
CA VAL A 458 26.68 -3.45 2.94
C VAL A 458 26.42 -2.06 2.36
N TRP A 459 25.70 -1.24 3.10
CA TRP A 459 25.51 0.19 2.85
C TRP A 459 26.12 0.99 3.98
N LEU A 460 26.79 2.06 3.64
CA LEU A 460 27.36 3.04 4.57
C LEU A 460 26.59 4.33 4.47
N GLU A 461 26.18 4.85 5.61
CA GLU A 461 25.52 6.14 5.74
C GLU A 461 26.37 7.05 6.62
N THR A 462 26.71 8.23 6.14
CA THR A 462 27.51 9.21 6.89
C THR A 462 26.86 10.57 6.78
N GLY A 463 26.97 11.39 7.82
CA GLY A 463 26.36 12.69 7.76
C GLY A 463 26.42 13.46 9.07
N PHE A 464 25.57 14.46 9.17
CA PHE A 464 25.34 15.19 10.41
C PHE A 464 23.89 15.68 10.50
N VAL A 465 23.43 15.87 11.72
CA VAL A 465 22.12 16.45 12.01
C VAL A 465 22.26 17.66 12.94
N ILE A 466 21.52 18.70 12.63
CA ILE A 466 21.42 19.91 13.45
C ILE A 466 19.97 20.02 13.91
N HIS A 467 19.77 20.15 15.22
CA HIS A 467 18.47 20.48 15.79
C HIS A 467 18.50 21.86 16.43
N HIS A 468 17.45 22.62 16.20
CA HIS A 468 17.17 23.88 16.90
C HIS A 468 15.79 23.78 17.52
N ARG A 469 15.76 23.55 18.83
CA ARG A 469 14.56 23.33 19.62
C ARG A 469 14.22 24.57 20.39
N LYS A 470 12.96 24.97 20.37
CA LYS A 470 12.46 26.17 21.07
C LYS A 470 11.25 25.79 21.91
N ALA A 471 11.28 26.12 23.20
CA ALA A 471 10.15 25.88 24.09
C ALA A 471 8.88 26.54 23.57
N VAL A 472 7.77 25.86 23.62
CA VAL A 472 6.45 26.36 23.24
C VAL A 472 6.04 27.43 24.25
N ASN A 473 6.15 27.15 25.54
CA ASN A 473 5.91 28.12 26.63
C ASN A 473 7.23 28.67 27.17
N ALA A 474 7.88 29.52 26.35
CA ALA A 474 9.18 30.11 26.72
C ALA A 474 9.12 31.08 27.89
N GLU A 475 7.97 31.66 28.19
CA GLU A 475 7.81 32.59 29.31
C GLU A 475 7.82 31.87 30.64
N MET A 476 7.01 30.84 30.78
CA MET A 476 6.96 30.03 32.00
C MET A 476 8.28 29.25 32.21
N MET A 477 8.92 28.76 31.13
CA MET A 477 10.24 28.15 31.21
C MET A 477 11.30 29.10 31.81
N ARG A 478 11.27 30.38 31.44
CA ARG A 478 12.17 31.39 32.03
C ARG A 478 11.88 31.65 33.51
N GLN A 479 10.60 31.64 33.92
CA GLN A 479 10.20 31.82 35.33
C GLN A 479 10.79 30.72 36.21
N PHE A 480 10.85 29.44 35.69
CA PHE A 480 11.47 28.32 36.38
C PHE A 480 12.98 28.16 36.11
N GLY A 481 13.64 29.16 35.51
CA GLY A 481 15.07 29.09 35.23
C GLY A 481 15.49 28.01 34.24
N LYS A 482 14.55 27.43 33.48
CA LYS A 482 14.82 26.35 32.54
C LYS A 482 15.17 26.88 31.13
N PRO A 483 15.93 26.14 30.32
CA PRO A 483 16.39 26.58 29.01
C PRO A 483 15.22 26.68 28.00
N THR A 484 15.09 27.85 27.38
CA THR A 484 14.04 28.11 26.38
C THR A 484 14.44 27.72 24.96
N ARG A 485 15.73 27.49 24.72
CA ARG A 485 16.31 27.11 23.44
C ARG A 485 17.39 26.06 23.65
N LEU A 486 17.42 25.05 22.80
CA LEU A 486 18.45 24.00 22.82
C LEU A 486 18.88 23.73 21.38
N ARG A 487 20.19 23.76 21.16
CA ARG A 487 20.81 23.49 19.84
C ARG A 487 21.71 22.30 19.92
N SER A 488 21.66 21.44 18.95
CA SER A 488 22.58 20.30 18.82
C SER A 488 23.13 20.21 17.41
N LEU A 489 24.40 19.81 17.32
CA LEU A 489 25.05 19.35 16.10
C LEU A 489 25.60 17.97 16.40
N ALA A 490 25.21 16.99 15.61
CA ALA A 490 25.64 15.62 15.80
C ALA A 490 26.08 14.99 14.47
N PRO A 491 27.38 14.72 14.28
CA PRO A 491 27.87 13.76 13.31
C PRO A 491 27.22 12.41 13.50
N MET A 492 26.92 11.72 12.39
CA MET A 492 26.26 10.44 12.38
C MET A 492 26.96 9.46 11.41
N LEU A 493 26.98 8.20 11.80
CA LEU A 493 27.49 7.08 11.03
C LEU A 493 26.50 5.91 11.13
N GLY A 494 26.04 5.42 10.00
CA GLY A 494 25.15 4.26 9.91
C GLY A 494 25.72 3.18 9.02
N VAL A 495 25.55 1.93 9.40
CA VAL A 495 25.89 0.76 8.59
C VAL A 495 24.66 -0.11 8.48
N LYS A 496 24.25 -0.42 7.24
CA LYS A 496 23.16 -1.36 6.97
C LYS A 496 23.71 -2.61 6.30
N LEU A 497 23.26 -3.76 6.75
CA LEU A 497 23.73 -5.08 6.32
C LEU A 497 22.54 -5.95 5.89
N ARG A 498 22.63 -6.56 4.70
CA ARG A 498 21.73 -7.61 4.24
C ARG A 498 22.57 -8.75 3.61
N PRO A 499 23.03 -9.74 4.40
CA PRO A 499 24.01 -10.73 3.94
C PRO A 499 23.57 -11.59 2.74
N TRP A 500 22.26 -11.76 2.53
CA TRP A 500 21.65 -12.44 1.38
C TRP A 500 20.28 -11.82 1.06
N PRO A 501 19.71 -12.03 -0.15
CA PRO A 501 18.50 -11.32 -0.60
C PRO A 501 17.26 -11.42 0.30
N LYS A 502 17.12 -12.52 1.06
CA LYS A 502 16.00 -12.75 1.99
C LYS A 502 16.42 -12.63 3.47
N ALA A 503 17.63 -12.17 3.75
CA ALA A 503 18.11 -11.98 5.13
C ALA A 503 17.37 -10.84 5.82
N PRO A 504 17.34 -10.84 7.16
CA PRO A 504 17.00 -9.65 7.92
C PRO A 504 17.85 -8.46 7.48
N LEU A 505 17.27 -7.28 7.46
CA LEU A 505 18.01 -6.04 7.34
C LEU A 505 18.50 -5.65 8.74
N PHE A 506 19.81 -5.61 8.91
CA PHE A 506 20.45 -5.10 10.12
C PHE A 506 20.88 -3.66 9.89
N SER A 507 20.71 -2.80 10.90
CA SER A 507 21.31 -1.48 10.94
C SER A 507 22.03 -1.26 12.26
N ILE A 508 23.13 -0.50 12.21
CA ILE A 508 23.86 0.00 13.37
C ILE A 508 24.06 1.48 13.12
N ASP A 509 23.57 2.30 14.03
CA ASP A 509 23.57 3.75 13.91
C ASP A 509 24.32 4.36 15.11
N TYR A 510 25.30 5.20 14.82
CA TYR A 510 26.09 5.97 15.77
C TYR A 510 25.85 7.43 15.58
N GLU A 511 25.62 8.14 16.68
CA GLU A 511 25.43 9.60 16.70
C GLU A 511 26.16 10.24 17.87
N ARG A 512 26.93 11.29 17.59
CA ARG A 512 27.72 12.02 18.58
C ARG A 512 27.28 13.48 18.63
N GLY A 513 26.54 13.88 19.66
CA GLY A 513 26.27 15.29 19.95
C GLY A 513 27.50 15.98 20.50
N VAL A 514 27.90 17.10 19.90
CA VAL A 514 29.10 17.85 20.30
C VAL A 514 28.72 19.17 20.95
N LYS A 515 29.11 19.35 22.21
CA LYS A 515 28.94 20.63 22.93
C LYS A 515 29.98 21.63 22.46
N SER A 516 29.54 22.84 22.17
CA SER A 516 30.40 23.96 21.77
C SER A 516 29.81 25.29 22.24
N LYS A 517 30.42 26.42 21.91
CA LYS A 517 29.85 27.77 22.17
C LYS A 517 28.49 27.98 21.48
N LYS A 518 28.16 27.20 20.45
CA LYS A 518 26.93 27.33 19.65
C LYS A 518 25.95 26.16 19.83
N THR A 519 26.36 25.08 20.54
CA THR A 519 25.59 23.86 20.75
C THR A 519 25.56 23.50 22.23
N ASP A 520 24.40 23.05 22.70
CA ASP A 520 24.09 22.88 24.12
C ASP A 520 24.21 21.44 24.60
N LEU A 521 24.10 20.46 23.67
CA LEU A 521 23.98 19.03 23.99
C LEU A 521 25.27 18.28 23.77
N ASP A 522 25.65 17.43 24.74
CA ASP A 522 26.79 16.51 24.69
C ASP A 522 26.35 15.08 25.01
N TYR A 523 26.35 14.22 23.99
CA TYR A 523 25.95 12.83 24.11
C TYR A 523 26.65 11.94 23.08
N GLU A 524 26.64 10.65 23.36
CA GLU A 524 27.06 9.60 22.44
C GLU A 524 26.05 8.45 22.50
N ARG A 525 25.52 8.09 21.33
CA ARG A 525 24.41 7.14 21.20
C ARG A 525 24.71 6.09 20.15
N TRP A 526 24.43 4.85 20.51
CA TRP A 526 24.45 3.71 19.63
C TRP A 526 23.07 3.08 19.56
N GLU A 527 22.60 2.79 18.37
CA GLU A 527 21.34 2.06 18.14
C GLU A 527 21.60 0.95 17.14
N ALA A 528 21.03 -0.22 17.39
CA ALA A 528 21.03 -1.35 16.45
C ALA A 528 19.60 -1.82 16.23
N ASP A 529 19.29 -2.21 15.01
CA ASP A 529 17.97 -2.68 14.61
C ASP A 529 18.09 -3.84 13.63
N ALA A 530 17.20 -4.80 13.72
CA ALA A 530 17.09 -5.93 12.79
C ALA A 530 15.63 -6.10 12.41
N SER A 531 15.33 -6.11 11.13
CA SER A 531 13.96 -6.26 10.64
C SER A 531 13.88 -7.30 9.53
N ILE A 532 12.84 -8.13 9.59
CA ILE A 532 12.52 -9.11 8.56
C ILE A 532 11.02 -9.12 8.31
N SER A 533 10.65 -9.15 7.04
CA SER A 533 9.28 -9.42 6.59
C SER A 533 9.31 -10.70 5.78
N HIS A 534 8.62 -11.71 6.26
CA HIS A 534 8.55 -13.01 5.63
C HIS A 534 7.14 -13.29 5.13
N LYS A 535 7.01 -13.43 3.80
CA LYS A 535 5.75 -13.87 3.19
C LYS A 535 5.61 -15.37 3.41
N LEU A 536 4.53 -15.76 4.04
CA LEU A 536 4.14 -17.15 4.27
C LEU A 536 3.12 -17.57 3.19
N PRO A 537 2.90 -18.88 2.99
CA PRO A 537 1.80 -19.37 2.16
C PRO A 537 0.44 -18.77 2.56
N ARG A 538 -0.54 -18.83 1.64
CA ARG A 538 -1.94 -18.44 1.90
C ARG A 538 -2.15 -16.97 2.21
N LEU A 539 -1.39 -16.07 1.58
CA LEU A 539 -1.43 -14.61 1.80
C LEU A 539 -1.13 -14.20 3.26
N GLN A 540 -0.41 -15.02 3.98
CA GLN A 540 0.05 -14.71 5.33
C GLN A 540 1.38 -13.97 5.29
N SER A 541 1.63 -13.12 6.28
CA SER A 541 2.95 -12.51 6.47
C SER A 541 3.31 -12.44 7.95
N LEU A 542 4.59 -12.60 8.22
CA LEU A 542 5.18 -12.43 9.54
C LEU A 542 6.24 -11.36 9.47
N ASN A 543 6.05 -10.30 10.24
CA ASN A 543 7.01 -9.23 10.35
C ASN A 543 7.59 -9.24 11.76
N ILE A 544 8.90 -9.20 11.84
CA ILE A 544 9.65 -9.19 13.11
C ILE A 544 10.63 -8.03 13.06
N ARG A 545 10.67 -7.24 14.10
CA ARG A 545 11.65 -6.18 14.30
C ARG A 545 12.21 -6.28 15.71
N LEU A 546 13.52 -6.36 15.84
CA LEU A 546 14.25 -6.36 17.09
C LEU A 546 15.20 -5.17 17.07
N GLY A 547 15.33 -4.49 18.18
CA GLY A 547 16.23 -3.35 18.23
C GLY A 547 16.66 -3.02 19.64
N GLY A 548 17.76 -2.33 19.76
CA GLY A 548 18.29 -1.85 21.03
C GLY A 548 19.12 -0.60 20.86
N GLY A 549 19.27 0.14 21.91
CA GLY A 549 20.10 1.33 21.93
C GLY A 549 20.67 1.63 23.31
N ILE A 550 21.76 2.36 23.32
CA ILE A 550 22.48 2.73 24.54
C ILE A 550 23.14 4.09 24.37
N TYR A 551 23.08 4.92 25.41
CA TYR A 551 23.95 6.07 25.57
C TYR A 551 25.22 5.67 26.29
N THR A 552 26.35 5.74 25.62
CA THR A 552 27.68 5.52 26.21
C THR A 552 28.21 6.78 26.90
N ARG A 553 27.67 7.95 26.50
CA ARG A 553 27.95 9.23 27.13
C ARG A 553 26.67 10.07 27.12
N ARG A 554 26.33 10.67 28.27
CA ARG A 554 25.18 11.54 28.44
C ARG A 554 25.45 12.58 29.54
N HIS A 555 25.64 13.84 29.15
CA HIS A 555 25.91 14.92 30.09
C HIS A 555 24.70 15.83 30.33
N ASN A 556 23.68 15.74 29.48
CA ASN A 556 22.45 16.51 29.59
C ASN A 556 21.26 15.54 29.70
N ASN A 557 20.23 15.95 30.41
CA ASN A 557 18.99 15.16 30.56
C ASN A 557 17.93 15.49 29.49
N TYR A 558 18.11 16.54 28.68
CA TYR A 558 17.12 17.02 27.75
C TYR A 558 17.34 16.47 26.33
N PHE A 559 16.26 16.01 25.70
CA PHE A 559 16.24 15.59 24.29
C PHE A 559 17.24 14.50 23.92
N MET A 560 17.47 13.63 24.89
CA MET A 560 18.31 12.44 24.69
C MET A 560 17.48 11.24 24.24
N ASP A 561 16.42 11.49 23.49
CA ASP A 561 15.55 10.43 23.00
C ASP A 561 16.25 9.58 21.95
N PHE A 562 16.07 8.29 22.05
CA PHE A 562 16.50 7.37 21.00
C PHE A 562 15.75 7.68 19.70
N SER A 563 16.42 7.61 18.55
CA SER A 563 15.85 7.96 17.26
C SER A 563 14.62 7.13 16.90
N ASN A 564 14.61 5.88 17.38
CA ASN A 564 13.53 4.93 17.14
C ASN A 564 12.21 5.24 17.86
N PHE A 565 12.23 6.14 18.86
CA PHE A 565 11.02 6.54 19.63
C PHE A 565 10.64 7.99 19.43
N ARG A 566 11.35 8.73 18.59
CA ARG A 566 11.02 10.13 18.36
C ARG A 566 9.59 10.28 17.89
N ASP A 567 8.84 11.05 18.64
CA ASP A 567 7.52 11.48 18.24
C ASP A 567 7.59 12.25 16.92
N ASN A 568 6.97 11.74 15.90
CA ASN A 568 6.80 12.47 14.67
C ASN A 568 5.42 13.13 14.67
N ASN A 569 5.39 14.43 14.91
CA ASN A 569 4.15 15.22 14.90
C ASN A 569 3.66 15.55 13.50
N LEU A 570 4.43 15.24 12.47
CA LEU A 570 3.97 15.35 11.10
C LEU A 570 2.94 14.25 10.84
N PRO A 571 1.77 14.58 10.28
CA PRO A 571 0.80 13.56 9.92
C PRO A 571 1.44 12.58 8.94
N GLY A 572 1.49 11.32 9.30
CA GLY A 572 1.96 10.23 8.43
C GLY A 572 1.05 9.98 7.23
N GLY A 573 -0.19 10.50 7.25
CA GLY A 573 -1.30 10.11 6.42
C GLY A 573 -2.03 8.93 7.04
N TRP A 574 -3.01 8.45 6.35
CA TRP A 574 -3.70 7.22 6.67
C TRP A 574 -2.78 6.06 6.30
N ASP A 575 -1.96 5.64 7.25
CA ASP A 575 -1.02 4.55 7.10
C ASP A 575 -1.41 3.42 8.05
N ASP A 576 -1.56 2.22 7.56
CA ASP A 576 -1.80 1.02 8.35
C ASP A 576 -0.51 0.28 8.67
N ASP A 577 0.66 0.83 8.30
CA ASP A 577 1.93 0.24 8.70
C ASP A 577 2.21 0.49 10.18
N TRP A 578 1.45 -0.24 10.99
CA TRP A 578 1.60 -0.28 12.44
C TRP A 578 2.61 -1.33 12.89
N THR A 579 3.24 -1.95 11.92
CA THR A 579 4.25 -2.98 12.13
C THR A 579 5.56 -2.37 12.62
N GLY A 580 6.08 -2.89 13.71
CA GLY A 580 7.36 -2.46 14.26
C GLY A 580 7.35 -1.12 14.98
N ASN A 581 6.16 -0.57 15.30
CA ASN A 581 5.99 0.66 16.06
C ASN A 581 5.09 0.45 17.27
N PHE A 582 5.38 1.13 18.36
CA PHE A 582 4.48 1.22 19.51
C PHE A 582 3.37 2.21 19.21
N GLN A 583 2.15 1.88 19.66
CA GLN A 583 0.95 2.64 19.34
C GLN A 583 0.46 3.50 20.51
N LEU A 584 0.74 3.06 21.73
CA LEU A 584 0.29 3.68 22.99
C LEU A 584 1.46 4.16 23.86
N LEU A 585 2.70 3.97 23.42
CA LEU A 585 3.90 4.29 24.20
C LEU A 585 3.97 5.79 24.54
N SER A 586 4.05 6.09 25.83
CA SER A 586 4.25 7.46 26.31
C SER A 586 5.72 7.86 26.28
N SER A 587 6.01 9.12 25.93
CA SER A 587 7.35 9.69 25.97
C SER A 587 7.98 9.65 27.36
N LYS A 588 7.18 9.70 28.43
CA LYS A 588 7.65 9.58 29.81
C LYS A 588 8.45 8.31 30.09
N LEU A 589 8.12 7.22 29.38
CA LEU A 589 8.80 5.93 29.59
C LEU A 589 10.23 5.88 29.04
N TYR A 590 10.57 6.61 27.99
CA TYR A 590 11.87 6.51 27.33
C TYR A 590 12.77 7.73 27.41
N ASN A 591 12.24 8.90 27.82
CA ASN A 591 13.03 10.13 27.87
C ASN A 591 14.21 10.07 28.85
N GLU A 592 14.09 9.30 29.94
CA GLU A 592 15.15 9.16 30.97
C GLU A 592 16.04 7.92 30.77
N SER A 593 15.73 7.09 29.80
CA SER A 593 16.39 5.81 29.64
C SER A 593 17.82 5.94 29.12
N MET A 594 18.74 5.21 29.74
CA MET A 594 20.13 5.07 29.27
C MET A 594 20.27 3.99 28.21
N TYR A 595 19.38 2.99 28.23
CA TYR A 595 19.35 1.90 27.23
C TYR A 595 17.91 1.43 27.01
N TYR A 596 17.69 0.78 25.90
CA TYR A 596 16.45 0.05 25.61
C TYR A 596 16.74 -1.22 24.82
N LEU A 597 15.83 -2.18 24.96
CA LEU A 597 15.69 -3.32 24.06
C LEU A 597 14.23 -3.44 23.66
N ARG A 598 13.95 -3.57 22.37
CA ARG A 598 12.58 -3.73 21.86
C ARG A 598 12.43 -4.94 20.96
N GLY A 599 11.24 -5.52 20.98
CA GLY A 599 10.81 -6.54 20.05
C GLY A 599 9.39 -6.21 19.56
N ASN A 600 9.18 -6.24 18.25
CA ASN A 600 7.88 -6.06 17.63
C ASN A 600 7.62 -7.22 16.69
N VAL A 601 6.49 -7.86 16.84
CA VAL A 601 6.04 -8.96 15.97
C VAL A 601 4.66 -8.64 15.49
N SER A 602 4.42 -8.76 14.19
CA SER A 602 3.07 -8.74 13.63
C SER A 602 2.86 -9.91 12.69
N TYR A 603 1.70 -10.53 12.82
CA TYR A 603 1.26 -11.61 11.96
C TYR A 603 -0.01 -11.18 11.23
N GLU A 604 0.01 -11.27 9.91
CA GLU A 604 -1.11 -10.97 9.03
C GLU A 604 -1.64 -12.25 8.38
N SER A 605 -2.95 -12.38 8.31
CA SER A 605 -3.62 -13.49 7.63
C SER A 605 -4.99 -13.02 7.09
N PRO A 606 -5.47 -13.56 5.96
CA PRO A 606 -6.82 -13.29 5.49
C PRO A 606 -7.92 -13.92 6.37
N LEU A 607 -7.55 -14.88 7.23
CA LEU A 607 -8.49 -15.67 8.02
C LEU A 607 -7.94 -15.89 9.43
N LEU A 608 -8.46 -15.13 10.41
CA LEU A 608 -8.17 -15.33 11.84
C LEU A 608 -9.47 -15.42 12.65
N ALA A 609 -9.99 -14.32 13.14
CA ALA A 609 -11.14 -14.27 14.04
C ALA A 609 -12.34 -13.53 13.40
N ALA A 610 -12.17 -12.27 12.99
CA ALA A 610 -13.27 -11.44 12.47
C ALA A 610 -13.84 -11.99 11.16
N SER A 611 -12.97 -12.54 10.29
CA SER A 611 -13.39 -13.21 9.06
C SER A 611 -14.27 -14.44 9.27
N MET A 612 -14.20 -15.07 10.45
CA MET A 612 -15.04 -16.22 10.80
C MET A 612 -16.45 -15.82 11.26
N VAL A 613 -16.66 -14.55 11.61
CA VAL A 613 -17.97 -14.05 12.07
C VAL A 613 -18.89 -13.85 10.84
N PRO A 614 -20.10 -14.47 10.80
CA PRO A 614 -20.90 -14.55 9.57
C PRO A 614 -21.26 -13.22 8.91
N VAL A 615 -21.45 -12.14 9.64
CA VAL A 615 -21.79 -10.82 9.09
C VAL A 615 -20.54 -10.00 8.84
N VAL A 616 -19.63 -9.96 9.80
CA VAL A 616 -18.41 -9.18 9.78
C VAL A 616 -17.44 -9.70 8.72
N GLY A 617 -17.31 -11.02 8.63
CA GLY A 617 -16.38 -11.67 7.69
C GLY A 617 -16.58 -11.34 6.20
N ARG A 618 -17.79 -10.87 5.84
CA ARG A 618 -18.07 -10.37 4.48
C ARG A 618 -17.24 -9.15 4.08
N PHE A 619 -16.83 -8.38 5.07
CA PHE A 619 -16.16 -7.10 4.84
C PHE A 619 -14.67 -7.19 5.15
N VAL A 620 -14.24 -8.22 5.87
CA VAL A 620 -12.83 -8.39 6.29
C VAL A 620 -12.00 -8.99 5.16
N GLU A 621 -10.98 -8.26 4.73
CA GLU A 621 -10.01 -8.71 3.73
C GLU A 621 -8.77 -9.31 4.38
N ARG A 622 -8.27 -8.68 5.42
CA ARG A 622 -7.06 -9.08 6.15
C ARG A 622 -7.22 -8.81 7.64
N GLU A 623 -6.59 -9.65 8.42
CA GLU A 623 -6.53 -9.53 9.87
C GLU A 623 -5.09 -9.55 10.35
N ARG A 624 -4.81 -8.83 11.42
CA ARG A 624 -3.47 -8.71 11.98
C ARG A 624 -3.48 -8.86 13.49
N VAL A 625 -2.47 -9.53 14.01
CA VAL A 625 -2.16 -9.58 15.43
C VAL A 625 -0.82 -8.90 15.65
N TYR A 626 -0.75 -8.05 16.67
CA TYR A 626 0.44 -7.28 17.02
C TYR A 626 0.88 -7.63 18.43
N LEU A 627 2.18 -7.80 18.60
CA LEU A 627 2.82 -7.94 19.89
C LEU A 627 4.09 -7.10 19.88
N SER A 628 4.17 -6.12 20.76
CA SER A 628 5.33 -5.24 20.91
C SER A 628 5.76 -5.22 22.37
N SER A 629 7.05 -5.35 22.64
CA SER A 629 7.59 -5.30 23.98
C SER A 629 8.83 -4.39 24.02
N LEU A 630 8.94 -3.62 25.10
CA LEU A 630 10.02 -2.67 25.34
C LEU A 630 10.57 -2.87 26.76
N LEU A 631 11.88 -3.12 26.84
CA LEU A 631 12.62 -3.11 28.08
C LEU A 631 13.45 -1.84 28.15
N ILE A 632 13.28 -1.07 29.19
CA ILE A 632 13.88 0.24 29.41
C ILE A 632 14.52 0.27 30.80
N ASP A 633 15.57 1.09 30.95
CA ASP A 633 16.19 1.32 32.24
C ASP A 633 15.20 1.80 33.28
N LYS A 634 15.30 1.29 34.50
CA LYS A 634 14.49 1.66 35.67
C LYS A 634 12.96 1.43 35.59
N HIS A 635 12.48 0.84 34.51
CA HIS A 635 11.06 0.58 34.35
C HIS A 635 10.76 -0.91 34.20
N ARG A 636 9.53 -1.31 34.57
CA ARG A 636 9.05 -2.66 34.26
C ARG A 636 8.88 -2.81 32.75
N PRO A 637 9.04 -4.04 32.21
CA PRO A 637 8.82 -4.27 30.79
C PRO A 637 7.47 -3.74 30.33
N TYR A 638 7.49 -2.91 29.32
CA TYR A 638 6.28 -2.38 28.69
C TYR A 638 5.89 -3.28 27.53
N THR A 639 4.60 -3.64 27.43
CA THR A 639 4.11 -4.54 26.38
C THR A 639 2.80 -4.00 25.80
N GLU A 640 2.70 -4.01 24.47
CA GLU A 640 1.47 -3.73 23.74
C GLU A 640 1.00 -5.00 23.02
N ILE A 641 -0.29 -5.27 23.10
CA ILE A 641 -0.95 -6.32 22.34
C ILE A 641 -2.03 -5.65 21.50
N GLY A 642 -2.09 -6.00 20.23
CA GLY A 642 -3.07 -5.44 19.32
C GLY A 642 -3.71 -6.50 18.42
N TYR A 643 -4.95 -6.23 18.03
CA TYR A 643 -5.66 -6.97 16.99
C TYR A 643 -6.33 -5.97 16.07
N GLY A 644 -6.13 -6.16 14.76
CA GLY A 644 -6.71 -5.31 13.75
C GLY A 644 -7.26 -6.09 12.58
N PHE A 645 -8.18 -5.47 11.86
CA PHE A 645 -8.69 -6.00 10.60
C PHE A 645 -8.87 -4.87 9.59
N THR A 646 -8.67 -5.22 8.33
CA THR A 646 -8.85 -4.34 7.18
C THR A 646 -10.09 -4.76 6.42
N THR A 647 -10.95 -3.80 6.15
CA THR A 647 -12.07 -3.90 5.23
C THR A 647 -11.76 -3.11 3.96
N ARG A 648 -12.66 -3.11 3.00
CA ARG A 648 -12.56 -2.29 1.78
C ARG A 648 -12.48 -0.79 2.03
N LEU A 649 -13.13 -0.32 3.09
CA LEU A 649 -13.29 1.10 3.36
C LEU A 649 -12.36 1.58 4.45
N VAL A 650 -12.15 0.75 5.48
CA VAL A 650 -11.42 1.14 6.68
C VAL A 650 -10.59 -0.01 7.22
N SER A 651 -9.46 0.33 7.80
CA SER A 651 -8.72 -0.52 8.73
C SER A 651 -9.01 -0.07 10.15
N LEU A 652 -9.29 -1.03 11.03
CA LEU A 652 -9.50 -0.83 12.45
C LEU A 652 -8.53 -1.70 13.24
N ALA A 653 -7.94 -1.16 14.29
CA ALA A 653 -7.15 -1.95 15.23
C ALA A 653 -7.36 -1.47 16.67
N PHE A 654 -7.36 -2.44 17.58
CA PHE A 654 -7.48 -2.27 19.02
C PHE A 654 -6.15 -2.62 19.64
N PHE A 655 -5.64 -1.76 20.49
CA PHE A 655 -4.39 -1.97 21.21
C PHE A 655 -4.62 -1.82 22.70
N SER A 656 -3.94 -2.63 23.48
CA SER A 656 -3.88 -2.53 24.94
C SER A 656 -2.44 -2.60 25.40
N SER A 657 -2.08 -1.75 26.35
CA SER A 657 -0.70 -1.66 26.90
C SER A 657 -0.67 -2.08 28.35
N PHE A 658 0.48 -2.64 28.73
CA PHE A 658 0.77 -3.18 30.06
C PHE A 658 2.18 -2.76 30.49
N SER A 659 2.34 -2.45 31.77
CA SER A 659 3.65 -2.29 32.41
C SER A 659 3.86 -3.46 33.36
N GLY A 660 4.75 -4.39 32.97
CA GLY A 660 4.77 -5.73 33.57
C GLY A 660 3.44 -6.45 33.31
N PHE A 661 2.66 -6.72 34.37
CA PHE A 661 1.33 -7.32 34.27
C PHE A 661 0.21 -6.33 34.58
N GLU A 662 0.53 -5.07 34.84
CA GLU A 662 -0.47 -4.04 35.16
C GLU A 662 -0.96 -3.38 33.87
N TYR A 663 -2.29 -3.41 33.67
CA TYR A 663 -2.96 -2.72 32.57
C TYR A 663 -2.73 -1.20 32.68
N GLN A 664 -2.35 -0.56 31.57
CA GLN A 664 -2.15 0.88 31.52
C GLN A 664 -3.28 1.56 30.78
N GLU A 665 -3.40 1.31 29.48
CA GLU A 665 -4.41 1.95 28.65
C GLU A 665 -4.77 1.09 27.44
N SER A 666 -5.91 1.45 26.81
CA SER A 666 -6.31 0.89 25.53
C SER A 666 -6.65 2.00 24.54
N GLY A 667 -6.42 1.72 23.29
CA GLY A 667 -6.67 2.65 22.20
C GLY A 667 -7.22 1.95 20.96
N ILE A 668 -7.94 2.73 20.16
CA ILE A 668 -8.45 2.31 18.87
C ILE A 668 -7.75 3.16 17.81
N LYS A 669 -7.25 2.50 16.78
CA LYS A 669 -6.75 3.15 15.59
C LYS A 669 -7.60 2.79 14.39
N PHE A 670 -7.75 3.74 13.49
CA PHE A 670 -8.44 3.53 12.23
C PHE A 670 -7.71 4.24 11.09
N ALA A 671 -7.86 3.71 9.89
CA ALA A 671 -7.38 4.30 8.65
C ALA A 671 -8.43 4.10 7.55
N PHE A 672 -8.46 5.00 6.57
CA PHE A 672 -9.30 4.82 5.40
C PHE A 672 -8.54 4.07 4.31
N GLU A 673 -9.12 2.96 3.82
CA GLU A 673 -8.53 2.10 2.80
C GLU A 673 -8.93 2.51 1.38
N LEU A 674 -10.07 3.18 1.23
CA LEU A 674 -10.69 3.50 -0.07
C LEU A 674 -9.72 4.22 -1.04
N PHE A 675 -8.77 4.98 -0.52
CA PHE A 675 -7.84 5.80 -1.32
C PHE A 675 -6.41 5.28 -1.32
N ARG A 676 -6.17 4.17 -0.65
CA ARG A 676 -4.82 3.68 -0.40
C ARG A 676 -4.18 3.00 -1.61
N ARG A 677 -4.97 2.34 -2.41
CA ARG A 677 -4.52 1.50 -3.54
C ARG A 677 -4.52 2.21 -4.89
N TRP A 678 -4.80 3.49 -4.90
CA TRP A 678 -5.05 4.25 -6.13
C TRP A 678 -3.93 5.21 -6.52
#